data_02a614886403881ccfce9047c95430ef
#
_entry.id   02a614886403881ccfce9047c95430ef
#
_cell.length_a   1.000
_cell.length_b   1.000
_cell.length_c   1.000
_cell.angle_alpha   90.00
_cell.angle_beta   90.00
_cell.angle_gamma   90.00
#
_symmetry.space_group_name_H-M   'P 1'
#
loop_
_entity.id
_entity.type
_entity.pdbx_description
1 polymer ?
#
loop_
_entity_poly.entity_id
_entity_poly.type
_entity_poly.pdbx_seq_one_letter_code
_entity_poly.pdbx_strand_id
1 'polypeptide(L)'
;VPGDRRAADHLRRPLWAARHKQGAPLPRRDEEPDMSFKPTDYLPYDFANRRHIGPSPSEMSQMLDTVGAESLDALIDDTLPKAIRAKQPLDFGKAMSEREVLEHMRKVAGKNKVLTSLIGQGYHGTVTPPAIQRNILENPAWYTAYTPYQPEISQGRLEALLNFQTMVSDLTGLEIANASLLDEATACAEAMTMALRSSKSKAKGFFIDANCHPQNIAVMKTRAEPLGIEVIVGEPEEMEAEKVFGAIFQYPGTYGHVRDFTDHMAALHEAKAVGIVTADPLSLTLLKEPGAMGADIAVGSTQRFGVPEGYGGPHAAYMACKDSMKRAMPGRIVGVSIDAHGNRAYRLSLQTREQHIRREKATSNVCTAQALLAVMASMYAVFHGPEGLKAIAQRIHRKTVRLAKGLEAAGFDVQPESYFDTVTVEVGPLQAAVMKSAVDEGINLRRVGGTKVGITLDERTRPDTIEAVWRAFGIRQADDDFTPEYRLPDAMVRTSDYLTHPIFHMNRAETEMMRYMRRLADRDLALDRAMIPLGSCTMKLNSAAEMMPVTWREFSLIHPFVPADQALGYQEMIDDLSDKLCEITGYDAISMQPNSGAQGEYAGLLTIAAYHRAKGEGHRNICLIPMSAHGTNPASAQMVGWKVVVIKTAANGDIDLDDFRAKAEQHSENLAGCMITYPSTHGVFEETVHEVTKITHDHGGQVYIDGANMNAMVGLSRPGDLGGDVSHLNLHKTFCIPHGGGGPGMGPIGVKSHLIAHLPGHPNEEGAAVSAAPYGSPSLLPISWSYCLMMGGDGLTQATRAAILNANYIAKRLEGAYDVLYKGPSGRVAHECIIDVRPYEETAGITNEDVAKRLVDCGFHAPTMSWPVAGTLMVEPTESETKAELDRFCDAMLAIREEIREIEEGRMDRANNPLKNAPHTVEDLVVEWGDRPYSREQGCFPPGAFRVDKYWPPVNRVDNVHGDRNLICTCPPLEDYAEAAE
;
A
#
# COMPACT_ATOMS: atom_id res chain seq x y z
N VAL A 1 2.84 43.89 -57.92
CA VAL A 1 3.63 42.74 -58.27
C VAL A 1 3.03 41.52 -57.59
N PRO A 2 2.55 40.49 -58.30
CA PRO A 2 1.81 39.37 -57.66
C PRO A 2 2.79 38.35 -57.10
N GLY A 3 2.64 38.08 -55.81
CA GLY A 3 3.36 37.03 -55.11
C GLY A 3 2.60 35.69 -55.05
N ASP A 4 3.35 34.68 -55.29
CA ASP A 4 3.04 33.27 -55.47
C ASP A 4 2.19 32.63 -54.33
N ARG A 5 1.01 32.10 -54.69
CA ARG A 5 0.08 31.39 -53.78
C ARG A 5 0.27 29.88 -53.83
N ARG A 6 1.47 29.36 -53.68
CA ARG A 6 1.72 27.89 -53.73
C ARG A 6 2.43 27.32 -52.47
N ALA A 7 2.43 27.97 -51.38
CA ALA A 7 3.13 27.47 -50.17
C ALA A 7 2.23 27.24 -48.92
N ALA A 8 0.92 27.23 -49.06
CA ALA A 8 0.01 27.16 -47.90
C ALA A 8 -0.84 25.89 -47.76
N ASP A 9 -0.65 24.85 -48.60
CA ASP A 9 -1.56 23.69 -48.64
C ASP A 9 -0.99 22.37 -48.05
N HIS A 10 0.15 22.43 -47.36
CA HIS A 10 0.78 21.24 -46.74
C HIS A 10 0.55 21.09 -45.22
N LEU A 11 -0.23 21.96 -44.58
CA LEU A 11 -0.41 21.94 -43.11
C LEU A 11 -1.83 21.54 -42.64
N ARG A 12 -2.64 20.93 -43.50
CA ARG A 12 -3.99 20.45 -43.10
C ARG A 12 -4.27 19.03 -43.53
N ARG A 13 -3.48 18.06 -43.05
CA ARG A 13 -3.90 16.66 -43.00
C ARG A 13 -3.73 16.11 -41.59
N PRO A 14 -4.80 15.59 -40.98
CA PRO A 14 -4.67 14.95 -39.68
C PRO A 14 -3.81 13.69 -39.78
N LEU A 15 -2.86 13.54 -38.87
CA LEU A 15 -1.84 12.49 -38.81
C LEU A 15 -2.37 11.04 -38.66
N TRP A 16 -3.67 10.84 -38.54
CA TRP A 16 -4.28 9.49 -38.47
C TRP A 16 -4.49 8.81 -39.82
N ALA A 17 -4.35 9.52 -40.92
CA ALA A 17 -4.63 8.99 -42.27
C ALA A 17 -3.46 8.25 -42.95
N ALA A 18 -2.32 8.03 -42.27
CA ALA A 18 -1.12 7.50 -42.90
C ALA A 18 -0.80 6.02 -42.61
N ARG A 19 -1.70 5.23 -41.98
CA ARG A 19 -1.46 3.81 -41.69
C ARG A 19 -2.49 2.80 -42.24
N HIS A 20 -3.20 3.14 -43.28
CA HIS A 20 -3.98 2.15 -44.02
C HIS A 20 -3.54 2.09 -45.49
N LYS A 21 -2.45 1.42 -45.74
CA LYS A 21 -2.12 0.89 -47.07
C LYS A 21 -1.76 -0.58 -46.92
N GLN A 22 -2.80 -1.41 -46.74
CA GLN A 22 -2.96 -2.70 -47.42
C GLN A 22 -4.40 -3.07 -47.25
N GLY A 23 -5.17 -2.95 -48.31
CA GLY A 23 -6.59 -2.97 -48.33
C GLY A 23 -7.17 -4.38 -48.16
N ALA A 24 -7.99 -4.52 -47.13
CA ALA A 24 -9.18 -5.32 -47.33
C ALA A 24 -10.12 -4.54 -48.26
N PRO A 25 -10.77 -5.18 -49.26
CA PRO A 25 -11.70 -4.50 -50.12
C PRO A 25 -12.86 -3.95 -49.29
N LEU A 26 -13.18 -2.66 -49.48
CA LEU A 26 -14.40 -2.10 -48.94
C LEU A 26 -15.57 -2.99 -49.41
N PRO A 27 -16.51 -3.35 -48.54
CA PRO A 27 -17.70 -4.11 -48.95
C PRO A 27 -18.39 -3.36 -50.08
N ARG A 28 -18.84 -4.12 -51.10
CA ARG A 28 -19.56 -3.56 -52.24
C ARG A 28 -20.82 -2.86 -51.72
N ARG A 29 -21.16 -1.74 -52.28
CA ARG A 29 -22.31 -0.90 -51.92
C ARG A 29 -23.71 -1.54 -52.10
N ASP A 30 -23.76 -2.80 -52.53
CA ASP A 30 -24.99 -3.48 -52.95
C ASP A 30 -25.49 -4.56 -51.97
N GLU A 31 -24.82 -4.71 -50.80
CA GLU A 31 -25.41 -5.50 -49.72
C GLU A 31 -26.20 -4.55 -48.80
N GLU A 32 -27.53 -4.66 -48.83
CA GLU A 32 -28.38 -4.03 -47.80
C GLU A 32 -27.83 -4.45 -46.44
N PRO A 33 -27.53 -3.51 -45.52
CA PRO A 33 -27.05 -3.87 -44.19
C PRO A 33 -28.11 -4.77 -43.57
N ASP A 34 -27.70 -5.95 -43.12
CA ASP A 34 -28.57 -6.83 -42.34
C ASP A 34 -29.02 -6.08 -41.07
N MET A 35 -30.26 -5.56 -41.14
CA MET A 35 -30.90 -4.79 -40.06
C MET A 35 -31.57 -5.74 -39.04
N SER A 36 -31.25 -7.04 -39.07
CA SER A 36 -31.67 -7.99 -38.05
C SER A 36 -30.85 -7.87 -36.80
N PHE A 37 -31.27 -7.01 -35.89
CA PHE A 37 -30.66 -6.87 -34.57
C PHE A 37 -31.04 -8.06 -33.68
N LYS A 38 -30.02 -8.77 -33.15
CA LYS A 38 -30.22 -9.70 -32.04
C LYS A 38 -30.30 -8.95 -30.73
N PRO A 39 -31.09 -9.38 -29.74
CA PRO A 39 -31.13 -8.74 -28.41
C PRO A 39 -29.74 -8.56 -27.77
N THR A 40 -28.79 -9.44 -28.08
CA THR A 40 -27.40 -9.39 -27.64
C THR A 40 -26.62 -8.22 -28.26
N ASP A 41 -27.09 -7.63 -29.36
CA ASP A 41 -26.43 -6.52 -30.03
C ASP A 41 -26.64 -5.18 -29.28
N TYR A 42 -27.56 -5.19 -28.32
CA TYR A 42 -27.87 -4.04 -27.43
C TYR A 42 -27.24 -4.15 -26.04
N LEU A 43 -26.23 -5.01 -25.85
CA LEU A 43 -25.51 -5.03 -24.60
C LEU A 43 -24.83 -3.65 -24.39
N PRO A 44 -25.03 -3.00 -23.24
CA PRO A 44 -24.44 -1.71 -22.96
C PRO A 44 -22.93 -1.72 -23.16
N TYR A 45 -22.39 -0.70 -23.83
CA TYR A 45 -20.94 -0.55 -24.01
C TYR A 45 -20.21 -0.23 -22.69
N ASP A 46 -20.93 0.02 -21.61
CA ASP A 46 -20.41 0.29 -20.28
C ASP A 46 -20.22 -0.96 -19.40
N PHE A 47 -20.40 -2.17 -19.94
CA PHE A 47 -19.96 -3.38 -19.23
C PHE A 47 -18.46 -3.40 -19.04
N ALA A 48 -18.03 -3.60 -17.79
CA ALA A 48 -16.65 -3.52 -17.37
C ALA A 48 -15.71 -4.46 -18.11
N ASN A 49 -16.14 -5.70 -18.40
CA ASN A 49 -15.31 -6.67 -19.12
C ASN A 49 -14.86 -6.18 -20.51
N ARG A 50 -15.63 -5.33 -21.16
CA ARG A 50 -15.27 -4.73 -22.45
C ARG A 50 -14.31 -3.55 -22.36
N ARG A 51 -14.24 -2.92 -21.20
CA ARG A 51 -13.40 -1.75 -20.93
C ARG A 51 -12.15 -2.09 -20.13
N HIS A 52 -12.26 -3.11 -19.27
CA HIS A 52 -11.18 -3.54 -18.41
C HIS A 52 -10.16 -4.41 -19.15
N ILE A 53 -10.63 -5.37 -19.96
CA ILE A 53 -9.75 -6.26 -20.74
C ILE A 53 -9.22 -5.50 -21.95
N GLY A 54 -7.90 -5.31 -22.02
CA GLY A 54 -7.24 -4.48 -23.02
C GLY A 54 -7.38 -4.97 -24.46
N PRO A 55 -7.02 -6.23 -24.78
CA PRO A 55 -7.13 -6.74 -26.15
C PRO A 55 -8.59 -6.95 -26.56
N SER A 56 -8.95 -6.44 -27.74
CA SER A 56 -10.23 -6.77 -28.38
C SER A 56 -10.28 -8.23 -28.83
N PRO A 57 -11.49 -8.80 -29.10
CA PRO A 57 -11.59 -10.17 -29.61
C PRO A 57 -10.79 -10.44 -30.88
N SER A 58 -10.70 -9.47 -31.80
CA SER A 58 -9.89 -9.59 -33.02
C SER A 58 -8.39 -9.53 -32.75
N GLU A 59 -7.96 -8.74 -31.79
CA GLU A 59 -6.55 -8.70 -31.35
C GLU A 59 -6.18 -9.97 -30.58
N MET A 60 -7.06 -10.51 -29.74
CA MET A 60 -6.85 -11.81 -29.10
C MET A 60 -6.65 -12.93 -30.13
N SER A 61 -7.42 -12.94 -31.23
CA SER A 61 -7.21 -13.89 -32.32
C SER A 61 -5.82 -13.77 -32.94
N GLN A 62 -5.35 -12.54 -33.22
CA GLN A 62 -3.99 -12.31 -33.73
C GLN A 62 -2.91 -12.73 -32.74
N MET A 63 -3.16 -12.52 -31.45
CA MET A 63 -2.23 -12.93 -30.38
C MET A 63 -2.18 -14.46 -30.28
N LEU A 64 -3.30 -15.14 -30.38
CA LEU A 64 -3.38 -16.62 -30.40
C LEU A 64 -2.64 -17.20 -31.61
N ASP A 65 -2.80 -16.61 -32.81
CA ASP A 65 -2.02 -16.99 -34.00
C ASP A 65 -0.51 -16.86 -33.73
N THR A 66 -0.08 -15.76 -33.09
CA THR A 66 1.33 -15.53 -32.75
C THR A 66 1.84 -16.56 -31.75
N VAL A 67 1.06 -16.86 -30.74
CA VAL A 67 1.37 -17.85 -29.69
C VAL A 67 1.36 -19.28 -30.24
N GLY A 68 0.61 -19.51 -31.35
CA GLY A 68 0.42 -20.83 -31.96
C GLY A 68 -0.59 -21.68 -31.20
N ALA A 69 -1.68 -21.08 -30.73
CA ALA A 69 -2.81 -21.75 -30.09
C ALA A 69 -4.08 -21.62 -30.96
N GLU A 70 -4.85 -22.71 -31.14
CA GLU A 70 -6.06 -22.71 -31.98
C GLU A 70 -7.19 -21.84 -31.41
N SER A 71 -7.23 -21.71 -30.10
CA SER A 71 -8.22 -20.92 -29.36
C SER A 71 -7.71 -20.54 -27.97
N LEU A 72 -8.42 -19.63 -27.32
CA LEU A 72 -8.12 -19.28 -25.92
C LEU A 72 -8.35 -20.49 -24.98
N ASP A 73 -9.34 -21.34 -25.26
CA ASP A 73 -9.56 -22.57 -24.51
C ASP A 73 -8.40 -23.56 -24.68
N ALA A 74 -7.90 -23.73 -25.92
CA ALA A 74 -6.72 -24.58 -26.16
C ALA A 74 -5.47 -24.04 -25.45
N LEU A 75 -5.25 -22.72 -25.42
CA LEU A 75 -4.15 -22.13 -24.68
C LEU A 75 -4.25 -22.42 -23.17
N ILE A 76 -5.46 -22.25 -22.60
CA ILE A 76 -5.68 -22.54 -21.16
C ILE A 76 -5.51 -24.05 -20.90
N ASP A 77 -5.98 -24.91 -21.81
CA ASP A 77 -5.82 -26.36 -21.70
C ASP A 77 -4.34 -26.79 -21.73
N ASP A 78 -3.52 -26.11 -22.52
CA ASP A 78 -2.07 -26.32 -22.58
C ASP A 78 -1.33 -25.78 -21.36
N THR A 79 -1.83 -24.70 -20.74
CA THR A 79 -1.13 -23.98 -19.67
C THR A 79 -1.49 -24.48 -18.27
N LEU A 80 -2.78 -24.78 -18.04
CA LEU A 80 -3.31 -25.13 -16.73
C LEU A 80 -3.40 -26.64 -16.54
N PRO A 81 -2.68 -27.25 -15.60
CA PRO A 81 -2.78 -28.67 -15.29
C PRO A 81 -4.22 -29.10 -14.95
N LYS A 82 -4.65 -30.26 -15.48
CA LYS A 82 -6.02 -30.76 -15.26
C LYS A 82 -6.33 -31.00 -13.78
N ALA A 83 -5.34 -31.40 -13.00
CA ALA A 83 -5.50 -31.75 -11.59
C ALA A 83 -5.91 -30.58 -10.70
N ILE A 84 -5.58 -29.33 -11.11
CA ILE A 84 -5.82 -28.12 -10.30
C ILE A 84 -7.02 -27.32 -10.75
N ARG A 85 -7.72 -27.72 -11.80
CA ARG A 85 -8.84 -26.97 -12.38
C ARG A 85 -10.03 -26.89 -11.43
N ALA A 86 -10.63 -25.71 -11.36
CA ALA A 86 -11.91 -25.53 -10.69
C ALA A 86 -12.99 -26.42 -11.33
N LYS A 87 -13.82 -27.05 -10.53
CA LYS A 87 -14.86 -28.01 -10.98
C LYS A 87 -16.11 -27.32 -11.47
N GLN A 88 -16.37 -26.11 -11.02
CA GLN A 88 -17.55 -25.31 -11.31
C GLN A 88 -17.13 -23.89 -11.68
N PRO A 89 -17.85 -23.21 -12.60
CA PRO A 89 -17.65 -21.80 -12.86
C PRO A 89 -18.05 -20.96 -11.65
N LEU A 90 -17.60 -19.72 -11.60
CA LEU A 90 -17.97 -18.76 -10.55
C LEU A 90 -19.45 -18.35 -10.74
N ASP A 91 -20.24 -18.41 -9.68
CA ASP A 91 -21.65 -18.01 -9.68
C ASP A 91 -21.89 -16.74 -8.86
N PHE A 92 -21.67 -15.57 -9.46
CA PHE A 92 -21.96 -14.26 -8.86
C PHE A 92 -23.24 -13.61 -9.38
N GLY A 93 -24.04 -14.33 -10.14
CA GLY A 93 -25.12 -13.74 -10.90
C GLY A 93 -24.64 -12.99 -12.16
N LYS A 94 -25.47 -12.11 -12.68
CA LYS A 94 -25.15 -11.35 -13.89
C LYS A 94 -24.23 -10.18 -13.57
N ALA A 95 -23.26 -9.91 -14.45
CA ALA A 95 -22.46 -8.68 -14.42
C ALA A 95 -23.35 -7.43 -14.49
N MET A 96 -23.00 -6.42 -13.71
CA MET A 96 -23.66 -5.11 -13.73
C MET A 96 -22.90 -4.16 -14.66
N SER A 97 -23.63 -3.27 -15.35
CA SER A 97 -23.02 -2.12 -16.02
C SER A 97 -22.49 -1.10 -15.00
N GLU A 98 -21.59 -0.19 -15.41
CA GLU A 98 -21.06 0.89 -14.56
C GLU A 98 -22.21 1.71 -13.93
N ARG A 99 -23.26 1.99 -14.69
CA ARG A 99 -24.43 2.69 -14.17
C ARG A 99 -25.16 1.89 -13.09
N GLU A 100 -25.43 0.63 -13.34
CA GLU A 100 -26.14 -0.24 -12.38
C GLU A 100 -25.34 -0.41 -11.08
N VAL A 101 -24.03 -0.59 -11.16
CA VAL A 101 -23.19 -0.72 -9.96
C VAL A 101 -23.16 0.57 -9.16
N LEU A 102 -23.06 1.74 -9.80
CA LEU A 102 -23.10 3.02 -9.10
C LEU A 102 -24.47 3.29 -8.45
N GLU A 103 -25.58 2.93 -9.11
CA GLU A 103 -26.90 3.01 -8.53
C GLU A 103 -27.09 2.05 -7.36
N HIS A 104 -26.57 0.82 -7.47
CA HIS A 104 -26.58 -0.17 -6.39
C HIS A 104 -25.74 0.30 -5.20
N MET A 105 -24.53 0.76 -5.49
CA MET A 105 -23.61 1.31 -4.48
C MET A 105 -24.24 2.48 -3.70
N ARG A 106 -24.97 3.39 -4.39
CA ARG A 106 -25.68 4.48 -3.71
C ARG A 106 -26.77 3.96 -2.77
N LYS A 107 -27.50 2.91 -3.14
CA LYS A 107 -28.50 2.30 -2.27
C LYS A 107 -27.87 1.69 -1.02
N VAL A 108 -26.76 0.98 -1.18
CA VAL A 108 -26.03 0.37 -0.06
C VAL A 108 -25.41 1.45 0.83
N ALA A 109 -24.68 2.43 0.25
CA ALA A 109 -24.13 3.56 0.98
C ALA A 109 -25.18 4.30 1.81
N GLY A 110 -26.38 4.51 1.24
CA GLY A 110 -27.51 5.16 1.93
C GLY A 110 -28.05 4.44 3.15
N LYS A 111 -27.63 3.20 3.43
CA LYS A 111 -27.93 2.47 4.68
C LYS A 111 -27.02 2.89 5.83
N ASN A 112 -25.88 3.52 5.56
CA ASN A 112 -24.98 4.07 6.55
C ASN A 112 -25.55 5.38 7.11
N LYS A 113 -25.43 5.58 8.41
CA LYS A 113 -25.86 6.81 9.11
C LYS A 113 -24.64 7.67 9.42
N VAL A 114 -24.42 8.73 8.68
CA VAL A 114 -23.29 9.66 8.89
C VAL A 114 -23.67 10.66 9.99
N LEU A 115 -23.37 10.33 11.25
CA LEU A 115 -23.47 11.23 12.38
C LEU A 115 -22.15 11.96 12.62
N THR A 116 -22.17 13.06 13.38
CA THR A 116 -20.94 13.73 13.82
C THR A 116 -20.25 12.83 14.85
N SER A 117 -19.05 12.34 14.53
CA SER A 117 -18.29 11.52 15.45
C SER A 117 -17.46 12.38 16.40
N LEU A 118 -17.65 12.18 17.70
CA LEU A 118 -16.83 12.72 18.77
C LEU A 118 -16.26 11.58 19.64
N ILE A 119 -16.09 10.40 19.03
CA ILE A 119 -15.57 9.19 19.67
C ILE A 119 -14.06 9.34 19.92
N GLY A 120 -13.32 9.92 18.98
CA GLY A 120 -11.87 10.06 19.04
C GLY A 120 -11.14 8.72 18.95
N GLN A 121 -10.35 8.37 19.96
CA GLN A 121 -9.65 7.09 20.04
C GLN A 121 -8.73 6.90 18.80
N GLY A 122 -7.98 7.97 18.43
CA GLY A 122 -7.04 7.96 17.33
C GLY A 122 -7.63 8.22 15.94
N TYR A 123 -8.96 8.42 15.84
CA TYR A 123 -9.65 8.78 14.59
C TYR A 123 -10.42 10.08 14.77
N HIS A 124 -10.26 11.01 13.82
CA HIS A 124 -10.78 12.38 13.94
C HIS A 124 -11.38 12.86 12.64
N GLY A 125 -12.49 13.59 12.74
CA GLY A 125 -13.02 14.31 11.59
C GLY A 125 -12.05 15.40 11.15
N THR A 126 -11.68 15.40 9.86
CA THR A 126 -10.80 16.39 9.24
C THR A 126 -11.44 17.03 8.02
N VAL A 127 -10.94 18.16 7.60
CA VAL A 127 -11.38 18.86 6.39
C VAL A 127 -10.32 18.66 5.31
N THR A 128 -10.55 17.68 4.44
CA THR A 128 -9.69 17.48 3.28
C THR A 128 -9.82 18.67 2.33
N PRO A 129 -8.75 19.43 2.03
CA PRO A 129 -8.83 20.50 1.04
C PRO A 129 -9.25 19.93 -0.32
N PRO A 130 -10.28 20.50 -0.99
CA PRO A 130 -10.75 19.98 -2.28
C PRO A 130 -9.65 19.91 -3.36
N ALA A 131 -8.69 20.84 -3.32
CA ALA A 131 -7.53 20.82 -4.21
C ALA A 131 -6.68 19.55 -4.03
N ILE A 132 -6.49 19.08 -2.79
CA ILE A 132 -5.73 17.85 -2.47
C ILE A 132 -6.57 16.63 -2.83
N GLN A 133 -7.84 16.59 -2.44
CA GLN A 133 -8.72 15.47 -2.77
C GLN A 133 -8.73 15.20 -4.27
N ARG A 134 -8.98 16.23 -5.08
CA ARG A 134 -9.12 16.09 -6.54
C ARG A 134 -7.79 15.82 -7.25
N ASN A 135 -6.69 16.41 -6.79
CA ASN A 135 -5.39 16.32 -7.49
C ASN A 135 -4.44 15.27 -6.93
N ILE A 136 -4.77 14.61 -5.82
CA ILE A 136 -4.02 13.48 -5.27
C ILE A 136 -4.90 12.23 -5.16
N LEU A 137 -5.94 12.23 -4.31
CA LEU A 137 -6.74 11.04 -4.03
C LEU A 137 -7.54 10.55 -5.24
N GLU A 138 -8.07 11.47 -6.04
CA GLU A 138 -8.88 11.18 -7.24
C GLU A 138 -8.07 11.24 -8.54
N ASN A 139 -6.74 11.44 -8.48
CA ASN A 139 -5.89 11.61 -9.65
C ASN A 139 -5.10 10.33 -9.96
N PRO A 140 -5.34 9.67 -11.12
CA PRO A 140 -4.67 8.42 -11.49
C PRO A 140 -3.15 8.55 -11.58
N ALA A 141 -2.59 9.72 -11.91
CA ALA A 141 -1.14 9.93 -11.89
C ALA A 141 -0.50 9.66 -10.51
N TRP A 142 -1.27 9.75 -9.43
CA TRP A 142 -0.82 9.46 -8.08
C TRP A 142 -1.22 8.06 -7.60
N TYR A 143 -2.52 7.70 -7.73
CA TYR A 143 -3.00 6.45 -7.14
C TYR A 143 -2.64 5.20 -7.97
N THR A 144 -2.32 5.32 -9.26
CA THR A 144 -1.92 4.17 -10.10
C THR A 144 -0.42 3.92 -10.14
N ALA A 145 0.37 4.72 -9.44
CA ALA A 145 1.82 4.55 -9.36
C ALA A 145 2.20 3.40 -8.42
N TYR A 146 3.42 2.86 -8.59
CA TYR A 146 3.99 1.83 -7.72
C TYR A 146 4.99 2.40 -6.70
N THR A 147 5.49 1.55 -5.81
CA THR A 147 6.59 1.86 -4.89
C THR A 147 7.79 2.41 -5.67
N PRO A 148 8.42 3.51 -5.24
CA PRO A 148 9.48 4.19 -6.00
C PRO A 148 10.84 3.47 -5.95
N TYR A 149 10.87 2.18 -6.32
CA TYR A 149 12.12 1.41 -6.42
C TYR A 149 13.02 1.88 -7.55
N GLN A 150 12.43 2.45 -8.61
CA GLN A 150 13.15 3.05 -9.72
C GLN A 150 13.08 4.58 -9.56
N PRO A 151 14.11 5.19 -8.98
CA PRO A 151 14.06 6.60 -8.60
C PRO A 151 13.95 7.55 -9.79
N GLU A 152 14.51 7.22 -10.94
CA GLU A 152 14.54 8.08 -12.12
C GLU A 152 13.14 8.39 -12.68
N ILE A 153 12.15 7.55 -12.39
CA ILE A 153 10.76 7.73 -12.82
C ILE A 153 9.81 8.00 -11.66
N SER A 154 10.32 8.39 -10.50
CA SER A 154 9.57 8.50 -9.26
C SER A 154 9.94 9.74 -8.45
N GLN A 155 10.56 10.75 -9.07
CA GLN A 155 11.12 11.91 -8.37
C GLN A 155 10.05 12.77 -7.70
N GLY A 156 8.85 12.84 -8.27
CA GLY A 156 7.74 13.59 -7.66
C GLY A 156 7.20 12.93 -6.40
N ARG A 157 6.97 11.60 -6.43
CA ARG A 157 6.54 10.84 -5.24
C ARG A 157 7.60 10.87 -4.15
N LEU A 158 8.86 10.70 -4.52
CA LEU A 158 9.99 10.74 -3.59
C LEU A 158 10.10 12.11 -2.91
N GLU A 159 9.93 13.21 -3.65
CA GLU A 159 9.89 14.57 -3.07
C GLU A 159 8.73 14.72 -2.08
N ALA A 160 7.52 14.27 -2.44
CA ALA A 160 6.36 14.34 -1.56
C ALA A 160 6.54 13.50 -0.28
N LEU A 161 7.17 12.33 -0.37
CA LEU A 161 7.48 11.47 0.78
C LEU A 161 8.62 12.07 1.63
N LEU A 162 9.58 12.77 1.02
CA LEU A 162 10.60 13.50 1.77
C LEU A 162 9.99 14.66 2.55
N ASN A 163 9.00 15.37 1.98
CA ASN A 163 8.21 16.38 2.71
C ASN A 163 7.49 15.75 3.91
N PHE A 164 6.92 14.53 3.75
CA PHE A 164 6.30 13.80 4.85
C PHE A 164 7.30 13.49 5.96
N GLN A 165 8.47 12.96 5.63
CA GLN A 165 9.52 12.66 6.60
C GLN A 165 9.98 13.91 7.35
N THR A 166 10.19 15.02 6.64
CA THR A 166 10.58 16.30 7.23
C THR A 166 9.51 16.80 8.19
N MET A 167 8.24 16.75 7.79
CA MET A 167 7.11 17.12 8.62
C MET A 167 7.07 16.31 9.93
N VAL A 168 7.25 15.00 9.85
CA VAL A 168 7.23 14.12 11.02
C VAL A 168 8.43 14.39 11.92
N SER A 169 9.64 14.51 11.36
CA SER A 169 10.85 14.83 12.12
C SER A 169 10.71 16.16 12.86
N ASP A 170 10.26 17.21 12.19
CA ASP A 170 10.09 18.54 12.79
C ASP A 170 9.04 18.56 13.90
N LEU A 171 7.89 17.88 13.69
CA LEU A 171 6.82 17.84 14.69
C LEU A 171 7.24 17.02 15.93
N THR A 172 7.93 15.90 15.72
CA THR A 172 8.34 15.01 16.82
C THR A 172 9.63 15.44 17.51
N GLY A 173 10.46 16.28 16.88
CA GLY A 173 11.78 16.67 17.36
C GLY A 173 12.80 15.52 17.32
N LEU A 174 12.62 14.55 16.38
CA LEU A 174 13.51 13.41 16.18
C LEU A 174 14.15 13.47 14.79
N GLU A 175 15.40 12.98 14.68
CA GLU A 175 16.24 13.26 13.51
C GLU A 175 15.84 12.49 12.26
N ILE A 176 15.30 11.27 12.40
CA ILE A 176 14.98 10.40 11.27
C ILE A 176 13.53 9.94 11.34
N ALA A 177 12.78 10.13 10.25
CA ALA A 177 11.44 9.59 10.08
C ALA A 177 11.38 8.66 8.86
N ASN A 178 10.46 7.68 8.89
CA ASN A 178 10.17 6.82 7.73
C ASN A 178 9.10 7.43 6.81
N ALA A 179 8.95 6.85 5.63
CA ALA A 179 7.99 7.29 4.62
C ALA A 179 6.58 6.68 4.78
N SER A 180 6.20 6.27 5.94
CA SER A 180 4.94 5.78 6.50
C SER A 180 4.95 4.31 6.95
N LEU A 181 3.99 3.99 7.80
CA LEU A 181 3.57 2.64 8.23
C LEU A 181 2.06 2.46 7.98
N LEU A 182 1.50 1.32 8.41
CA LEU A 182 0.15 0.91 8.04
C LEU A 182 -0.96 1.62 8.84
N ASP A 183 -0.86 1.61 10.16
CA ASP A 183 -1.73 2.31 11.11
C ASP A 183 -1.01 2.54 12.44
N GLU A 184 -1.62 3.29 13.38
CA GLU A 184 -0.99 3.64 14.64
C GLU A 184 -0.71 2.40 15.51
N ALA A 185 -1.64 1.47 15.59
CA ALA A 185 -1.49 0.28 16.44
C ALA A 185 -0.37 -0.65 15.93
N THR A 186 -0.27 -0.83 14.61
CA THR A 186 0.85 -1.59 14.01
C THR A 186 2.18 -0.83 14.17
N ALA A 187 2.18 0.51 14.08
CA ALA A 187 3.38 1.31 14.34
C ALA A 187 3.85 1.19 15.80
N CYS A 188 2.92 1.16 16.77
CA CYS A 188 3.26 0.88 18.19
C CYS A 188 3.88 -0.51 18.36
N ALA A 189 3.32 -1.53 17.71
CA ALA A 189 3.85 -2.89 17.76
C ALA A 189 5.24 -3.01 17.07
N GLU A 190 5.45 -2.31 15.96
CA GLU A 190 6.77 -2.20 15.32
C GLU A 190 7.79 -1.47 16.21
N ALA A 191 7.37 -0.40 16.91
CA ALA A 191 8.22 0.32 17.86
C ALA A 191 8.63 -0.56 19.05
N MET A 192 7.71 -1.38 19.59
CA MET A 192 8.01 -2.38 20.64
C MET A 192 9.07 -3.38 20.15
N THR A 193 8.93 -3.93 18.96
CA THR A 193 9.90 -4.90 18.42
C THR A 193 11.23 -4.25 18.05
N MET A 194 11.22 -2.99 17.61
CA MET A 194 12.41 -2.18 17.39
C MET A 194 13.14 -1.91 18.71
N ALA A 195 12.40 -1.58 19.78
CA ALA A 195 12.94 -1.39 21.12
C ALA A 195 13.61 -2.67 21.65
N LEU A 196 12.95 -3.84 21.50
CA LEU A 196 13.53 -5.14 21.90
C LEU A 196 14.91 -5.40 21.26
N ARG A 197 15.09 -5.01 20.00
CA ARG A 197 16.34 -5.22 19.25
C ARG A 197 17.41 -4.18 19.54
N SER A 198 17.00 -2.97 19.95
CA SER A 198 17.91 -1.83 20.15
C SER A 198 18.29 -1.60 21.60
N SER A 199 17.46 -2.06 22.53
CA SER A 199 17.68 -1.92 23.97
C SER A 199 18.93 -2.65 24.43
N LYS A 200 19.62 -2.06 25.38
CA LYS A 200 20.76 -2.68 26.10
C LYS A 200 20.34 -3.23 27.47
N SER A 201 19.09 -3.07 27.87
CA SER A 201 18.51 -3.69 29.06
C SER A 201 18.42 -5.20 28.88
N LYS A 202 18.55 -5.96 29.96
CA LYS A 202 18.36 -7.42 29.97
C LYS A 202 16.98 -7.85 30.43
N ALA A 203 16.12 -6.89 30.75
CA ALA A 203 14.73 -7.14 31.15
C ALA A 203 13.94 -7.73 29.98
N LYS A 204 12.90 -8.50 30.29
CA LYS A 204 11.99 -9.13 29.31
C LYS A 204 10.66 -8.42 29.21
N GLY A 205 10.36 -7.52 30.11
CA GLY A 205 9.11 -6.79 30.18
C GLY A 205 9.08 -5.62 29.18
N PHE A 206 7.90 -5.30 28.70
CA PHE A 206 7.58 -4.09 27.96
C PHE A 206 6.40 -3.39 28.63
N PHE A 207 6.56 -2.13 29.00
CA PHE A 207 5.50 -1.37 29.64
C PHE A 207 4.66 -0.62 28.62
N ILE A 208 3.33 -0.70 28.79
CA ILE A 208 2.35 0.01 27.98
C ILE A 208 1.52 0.88 28.93
N ASP A 209 1.54 2.19 28.71
CA ASP A 209 0.66 3.14 29.39
C ASP A 209 -0.82 2.74 29.21
N ALA A 210 -1.56 2.61 30.30
CA ALA A 210 -2.99 2.29 30.30
C ALA A 210 -3.83 3.35 29.58
N ASN A 211 -3.27 4.55 29.38
CA ASN A 211 -3.88 5.63 28.60
C ASN A 211 -3.58 5.52 27.07
N CYS A 212 -2.90 4.47 26.59
CA CYS A 212 -2.85 4.15 25.16
C CYS A 212 -4.24 3.82 24.63
N HIS A 213 -4.47 4.07 23.35
CA HIS A 213 -5.72 3.65 22.72
C HIS A 213 -5.92 2.12 22.84
N PRO A 214 -7.14 1.63 23.12
CA PRO A 214 -7.38 0.20 23.30
C PRO A 214 -6.86 -0.66 22.15
N GLN A 215 -7.03 -0.23 20.89
CA GLN A 215 -6.51 -0.94 19.72
C GLN A 215 -4.98 -1.00 19.70
N ASN A 216 -4.29 0.03 20.18
CA ASN A 216 -2.83 0.02 20.28
C ASN A 216 -2.37 -1.05 21.27
N ILE A 217 -3.02 -1.13 22.43
CA ILE A 217 -2.75 -2.14 23.47
C ILE A 217 -3.03 -3.56 22.92
N ALA A 218 -4.17 -3.75 22.22
CA ALA A 218 -4.56 -5.05 21.68
C ALA A 218 -3.54 -5.57 20.64
N VAL A 219 -3.15 -4.75 19.67
CA VAL A 219 -2.19 -5.15 18.62
C VAL A 219 -0.80 -5.38 19.20
N MET A 220 -0.35 -4.56 20.16
CA MET A 220 0.92 -4.80 20.84
C MET A 220 0.92 -6.13 21.62
N LYS A 221 -0.16 -6.46 22.33
CA LYS A 221 -0.31 -7.77 23.01
C LYS A 221 -0.24 -8.94 22.01
N THR A 222 -0.95 -8.82 20.89
CA THR A 222 -0.91 -9.82 19.80
C THR A 222 0.50 -10.02 19.26
N ARG A 223 1.25 -8.93 19.06
CA ARG A 223 2.63 -9.00 18.58
C ARG A 223 3.61 -9.53 19.63
N ALA A 224 3.36 -9.26 20.91
CA ALA A 224 4.22 -9.65 22.02
C ALA A 224 4.17 -11.16 22.31
N GLU A 225 2.97 -11.75 22.23
CA GLU A 225 2.71 -13.14 22.63
C GLU A 225 3.64 -14.15 21.94
N PRO A 226 3.75 -14.20 20.60
CA PRO A 226 4.62 -15.16 19.91
C PRO A 226 6.12 -14.97 20.20
N LEU A 227 6.51 -13.74 20.56
CA LEU A 227 7.89 -13.38 20.87
C LEU A 227 8.27 -13.59 22.33
N GLY A 228 7.30 -14.00 23.17
CA GLY A 228 7.52 -14.22 24.59
C GLY A 228 7.84 -12.93 25.37
N ILE A 229 7.35 -11.78 24.89
CA ILE A 229 7.48 -10.49 25.57
C ILE A 229 6.45 -10.41 26.69
N GLU A 230 6.90 -10.10 27.90
CA GLU A 230 6.04 -9.88 29.05
C GLU A 230 5.47 -8.45 28.99
N VAL A 231 4.17 -8.34 28.63
CA VAL A 231 3.48 -7.04 28.54
C VAL A 231 2.95 -6.62 29.91
N ILE A 232 3.34 -5.42 30.34
CA ILE A 232 2.89 -4.79 31.58
C ILE A 232 2.04 -3.57 31.21
N VAL A 233 0.75 -3.58 31.49
CA VAL A 233 -0.14 -2.44 31.25
C VAL A 233 -0.47 -1.80 32.60
N GLY A 234 -0.22 -0.50 32.73
CA GLY A 234 -0.43 0.24 33.99
C GLY A 234 -0.41 1.75 33.78
N GLU A 235 -0.69 2.50 34.86
CA GLU A 235 -0.51 3.94 34.85
C GLU A 235 0.99 4.28 34.79
N PRO A 236 1.40 5.41 34.17
CA PRO A 236 2.82 5.76 34.01
C PRO A 236 3.61 5.75 35.33
N GLU A 237 2.98 6.15 36.41
CA GLU A 237 3.57 6.19 37.76
C GLU A 237 3.89 4.79 38.32
N GLU A 238 3.29 3.72 37.76
CA GLU A 238 3.52 2.33 38.15
C GLU A 238 4.71 1.69 37.39
N MET A 239 5.30 2.41 36.43
CA MET A 239 6.37 1.87 35.61
C MET A 239 7.65 1.66 36.43
N GLU A 240 8.16 0.44 36.43
CA GLU A 240 9.46 0.09 36.99
C GLU A 240 10.49 -0.08 35.85
N ALA A 241 11.29 0.97 35.60
CA ALA A 241 12.22 1.03 34.45
C ALA A 241 13.21 -0.13 34.38
N GLU A 242 13.62 -0.68 35.54
CA GLU A 242 14.59 -1.80 35.60
C GLU A 242 13.97 -3.14 35.18
N LYS A 243 12.63 -3.27 35.19
CA LYS A 243 11.91 -4.49 34.80
C LYS A 243 11.61 -4.58 33.31
N VAL A 244 11.86 -3.49 32.55
CA VAL A 244 11.47 -3.41 31.16
C VAL A 244 12.65 -3.13 30.23
N PHE A 245 12.58 -3.62 28.99
CA PHE A 245 13.52 -3.25 27.93
C PHE A 245 13.06 -1.99 27.18
N GLY A 246 11.81 -1.58 27.34
CA GLY A 246 11.25 -0.37 26.78
C GLY A 246 9.85 -0.10 27.34
N ALA A 247 9.38 1.13 27.13
CA ALA A 247 8.04 1.56 27.51
C ALA A 247 7.46 2.49 26.44
N ILE A 248 6.11 2.48 26.32
CA ILE A 248 5.35 3.34 25.40
C ILE A 248 4.29 4.14 26.16
N PHE A 249 4.19 5.43 25.86
CA PHE A 249 3.25 6.38 26.48
C PHE A 249 2.43 7.08 25.40
N GLN A 250 1.13 7.27 25.64
CA GLN A 250 0.20 7.94 24.73
C GLN A 250 0.13 9.44 24.99
N TYR A 251 0.24 10.26 23.95
CA TYR A 251 0.34 11.71 24.06
C TYR A 251 -0.42 12.46 22.94
N PRO A 252 -1.56 13.10 23.24
CA PRO A 252 -2.36 13.00 24.47
C PRO A 252 -2.90 11.58 24.73
N GLY A 253 -3.18 11.27 25.99
CA GLY A 253 -3.75 9.99 26.38
C GLY A 253 -5.18 9.80 25.85
N THR A 254 -5.62 8.54 25.73
CA THR A 254 -6.95 8.15 25.17
C THR A 254 -8.13 8.77 25.93
N TYR A 255 -7.94 9.17 27.18
CA TYR A 255 -8.94 9.82 28.03
C TYR A 255 -8.75 11.35 28.13
N GLY A 256 -7.78 11.90 27.38
CA GLY A 256 -7.51 13.34 27.28
C GLY A 256 -6.27 13.85 28.02
N HIS A 257 -5.61 13.04 28.85
CA HIS A 257 -4.48 13.47 29.68
C HIS A 257 -3.31 14.02 28.83
N VAL A 258 -2.84 15.21 29.21
CA VAL A 258 -1.58 15.81 28.76
C VAL A 258 -0.56 15.72 29.88
N ARG A 259 0.43 14.82 29.75
CA ARG A 259 1.44 14.53 30.80
C ARG A 259 2.85 14.79 30.27
N ASP A 260 3.76 15.21 31.16
CA ASP A 260 5.21 15.29 30.86
C ASP A 260 5.88 13.94 31.18
N PHE A 261 6.46 13.32 30.18
CA PHE A 261 7.15 12.03 30.33
C PHE A 261 8.67 12.18 30.46
N THR A 262 9.20 13.40 30.64
CA THR A 262 10.66 13.67 30.72
C THR A 262 11.34 12.81 31.80
N ASP A 263 10.76 12.72 32.99
CA ASP A 263 11.35 11.92 34.10
C ASP A 263 11.28 10.41 33.79
N HIS A 264 10.22 9.95 33.14
CA HIS A 264 10.08 8.55 32.72
C HIS A 264 11.14 8.18 31.67
N MET A 265 11.39 9.06 30.70
CA MET A 265 12.45 8.86 29.69
C MET A 265 13.82 8.81 30.35
N ALA A 266 14.10 9.70 31.32
CA ALA A 266 15.36 9.69 32.07
C ALA A 266 15.55 8.36 32.84
N ALA A 267 14.52 7.87 33.53
CA ALA A 267 14.56 6.60 34.27
C ALA A 267 14.80 5.41 33.34
N LEU A 268 14.13 5.39 32.17
CA LEU A 268 14.35 4.35 31.14
C LEU A 268 15.79 4.35 30.62
N HIS A 269 16.35 5.51 30.36
CA HIS A 269 17.74 5.64 29.91
C HIS A 269 18.76 5.18 30.97
N GLU A 270 18.54 5.47 32.24
CA GLU A 270 19.36 4.94 33.33
C GLU A 270 19.33 3.41 33.38
N ALA A 271 18.16 2.81 33.15
CA ALA A 271 17.95 1.36 33.02
C ALA A 271 18.41 0.79 31.67
N LYS A 272 18.91 1.61 30.75
CA LYS A 272 19.31 1.26 29.36
C LYS A 272 18.13 0.71 28.52
N ALA A 273 16.92 1.04 28.90
CA ALA A 273 15.69 0.74 28.20
C ALA A 273 15.36 1.85 27.17
N VAL A 274 14.44 1.57 26.27
CA VAL A 274 14.02 2.48 25.19
C VAL A 274 12.71 3.16 25.56
N GLY A 275 12.66 4.49 25.44
CA GLY A 275 11.47 5.31 25.66
C GLY A 275 10.74 5.63 24.36
N ILE A 276 9.44 5.31 24.28
CA ILE A 276 8.60 5.50 23.10
C ILE A 276 7.41 6.40 23.47
N VAL A 277 7.09 7.33 22.57
CA VAL A 277 5.86 8.14 22.68
C VAL A 277 5.00 7.91 21.43
N THR A 278 3.74 7.54 21.64
CA THR A 278 2.75 7.57 20.55
C THR A 278 1.99 8.89 20.61
N ALA A 279 2.14 9.72 19.57
CA ALA A 279 1.73 11.12 19.61
C ALA A 279 0.82 11.51 18.44
N ASP A 280 -0.18 12.35 18.75
CA ASP A 280 -0.99 13.02 17.72
C ASP A 280 -0.20 14.19 17.11
N PRO A 281 0.12 14.17 15.81
CA PRO A 281 0.96 15.19 15.18
C PRO A 281 0.35 16.60 15.19
N LEU A 282 -0.98 16.74 15.23
CA LEU A 282 -1.61 18.06 15.32
C LEU A 282 -1.46 18.67 16.70
N SER A 283 -1.56 17.86 17.75
CA SER A 283 -1.33 18.31 19.12
C SER A 283 0.09 18.87 19.31
N LEU A 284 1.08 18.28 18.60
CA LEU A 284 2.49 18.70 18.64
C LEU A 284 2.75 20.09 18.04
N THR A 285 1.77 20.71 17.43
CA THR A 285 1.86 22.14 17.03
C THR A 285 1.68 23.09 18.21
N LEU A 286 1.13 22.60 19.34
CA LEU A 286 0.92 23.35 20.59
C LEU A 286 1.68 22.75 21.77
N LEU A 287 1.93 21.43 21.76
CA LEU A 287 2.52 20.70 22.87
C LEU A 287 4.00 20.41 22.65
N LYS A 288 4.75 20.32 23.76
CA LYS A 288 6.16 19.95 23.81
C LYS A 288 6.38 18.64 23.05
N GLU A 289 7.31 18.63 22.13
CA GLU A 289 7.61 17.49 21.26
C GLU A 289 8.25 16.31 22.00
N PRO A 290 8.00 15.06 21.55
CA PRO A 290 8.58 13.85 22.14
C PRO A 290 10.11 13.86 22.26
N GLY A 291 10.81 14.40 21.25
CA GLY A 291 12.28 14.53 21.26
C GLY A 291 12.78 15.40 22.42
N ALA A 292 12.09 16.51 22.75
CA ALA A 292 12.43 17.37 23.88
C ALA A 292 12.14 16.73 25.26
N MET A 293 11.24 15.73 25.30
CA MET A 293 11.05 14.91 26.51
C MET A 293 12.11 13.81 26.65
N GLY A 294 12.95 13.60 25.61
CA GLY A 294 13.99 12.58 25.60
C GLY A 294 13.57 11.26 24.93
N ALA A 295 12.41 11.18 24.30
CA ALA A 295 11.96 9.96 23.60
C ALA A 295 13.01 9.47 22.59
N ASP A 296 13.17 8.16 22.49
CA ASP A 296 14.06 7.52 21.51
C ASP A 296 13.31 7.24 20.19
N ILE A 297 12.00 6.96 20.30
CA ILE A 297 11.11 6.68 19.18
C ILE A 297 9.80 7.44 19.39
N ALA A 298 9.26 8.01 18.34
CA ALA A 298 7.89 8.52 18.29
C ALA A 298 7.12 7.82 17.17
N VAL A 299 5.88 7.44 17.46
CA VAL A 299 4.94 6.85 16.49
C VAL A 299 3.58 7.55 16.56
N GLY A 300 2.71 7.34 15.59
CA GLY A 300 1.37 7.90 15.60
C GLY A 300 0.70 7.80 14.23
N SER A 301 -0.47 8.40 14.10
CA SER A 301 -1.21 8.48 12.85
C SER A 301 -1.27 9.90 12.32
N THR A 302 -1.05 10.08 11.00
CA THR A 302 -1.25 11.37 10.32
C THR A 302 -2.66 11.52 9.76
N GLN A 303 -3.61 10.69 10.16
CA GLN A 303 -4.98 10.68 9.64
C GLN A 303 -5.63 12.07 9.68
N ARG A 304 -5.50 12.80 10.77
CA ARG A 304 -6.12 14.11 10.92
C ARG A 304 -5.46 15.24 10.09
N PHE A 305 -4.44 14.92 9.28
CA PHE A 305 -3.86 15.80 8.26
C PHE A 305 -4.56 15.57 6.91
N GLY A 306 -5.87 15.80 6.88
CA GLY A 306 -6.68 15.81 5.68
C GLY A 306 -7.10 14.44 5.13
N VAL A 307 -6.89 13.35 5.86
CA VAL A 307 -7.29 12.00 5.43
C VAL A 307 -8.63 11.63 6.09
N PRO A 308 -9.67 11.25 5.31
CA PRO A 308 -10.97 10.87 5.88
C PRO A 308 -10.89 9.67 6.83
N GLU A 309 -11.86 9.54 7.74
CA GLU A 309 -11.95 8.44 8.73
C GLU A 309 -12.12 7.07 8.08
N GLY A 310 -12.92 6.98 6.99
CA GLY A 310 -13.01 5.81 6.10
C GLY A 310 -13.35 4.49 6.78
N TYR A 311 -14.15 4.52 7.85
CA TYR A 311 -14.48 3.34 8.67
C TYR A 311 -13.25 2.60 9.23
N GLY A 312 -12.11 3.31 9.34
CA GLY A 312 -10.86 2.77 9.90
C GLY A 312 -9.63 2.86 8.99
N GLY A 313 -9.78 3.29 7.78
CA GLY A 313 -8.63 3.50 6.89
C GLY A 313 -8.90 3.28 5.40
N PRO A 314 -7.79 3.45 4.60
CA PRO A 314 -6.37 3.48 4.98
C PRO A 314 -5.92 4.81 5.58
N HIS A 315 -4.95 4.74 6.53
CA HIS A 315 -4.33 5.92 7.13
C HIS A 315 -2.81 5.77 7.16
N ALA A 316 -2.05 6.86 6.97
CA ALA A 316 -0.61 6.81 7.08
C ALA A 316 -0.18 6.98 8.54
N ALA A 317 0.33 5.91 9.15
CA ALA A 317 1.07 6.02 10.39
C ALA A 317 2.51 6.46 10.12
N TYR A 318 3.17 6.97 11.16
CA TYR A 318 4.56 7.38 11.09
C TYR A 318 5.39 6.72 12.20
N MET A 319 6.68 6.66 11.96
CA MET A 319 7.69 6.39 12.97
C MET A 319 8.86 7.35 12.78
N ALA A 320 9.26 8.01 13.87
CA ALA A 320 10.51 8.79 13.95
C ALA A 320 11.39 8.23 15.06
N CYS A 321 12.70 8.35 14.92
CA CYS A 321 13.65 7.91 15.92
C CYS A 321 14.94 8.74 15.94
N LYS A 322 15.72 8.55 16.99
CA LYS A 322 17.10 9.07 17.07
C LYS A 322 17.96 8.47 15.94
N ASP A 323 18.89 9.23 15.40
CA ASP A 323 19.78 8.82 14.30
C ASP A 323 20.50 7.49 14.58
N SER A 324 20.86 7.23 15.81
CA SER A 324 21.53 6.00 16.24
C SER A 324 20.69 4.73 15.99
N MET A 325 19.36 4.85 15.84
CA MET A 325 18.42 3.74 15.70
C MET A 325 17.96 3.51 14.25
N LYS A 326 18.32 4.37 13.31
CA LYS A 326 17.86 4.33 11.91
C LYS A 326 18.00 2.97 11.20
N ARG A 327 19.03 2.18 11.56
CA ARG A 327 19.28 0.85 10.98
C ARG A 327 18.31 -0.23 11.47
N ALA A 328 17.59 0.01 12.56
CA ALA A 328 16.56 -0.89 13.11
C ALA A 328 15.14 -0.46 12.74
N MET A 329 14.95 0.74 12.19
CA MET A 329 13.65 1.31 11.83
C MET A 329 12.97 0.47 10.74
N PRO A 330 11.70 0.04 10.91
CA PRO A 330 10.91 -0.58 9.86
C PRO A 330 10.41 0.45 8.83
N GLY A 331 9.93 -0.04 7.71
CA GLY A 331 9.39 0.79 6.64
C GLY A 331 10.48 1.46 5.79
N ARG A 332 10.06 2.14 4.74
CA ARG A 332 10.96 2.79 3.77
C ARG A 332 11.46 4.12 4.28
N ILE A 333 12.65 4.48 3.85
CA ILE A 333 13.24 5.79 4.08
C ILE A 333 13.62 6.38 2.72
N VAL A 334 13.14 7.58 2.43
CA VAL A 334 13.57 8.38 1.27
C VAL A 334 14.81 9.18 1.67
N GLY A 335 15.75 9.28 0.76
CA GLY A 335 16.94 10.08 0.95
C GLY A 335 17.35 10.83 -0.30
N VAL A 336 18.23 11.80 -0.11
CA VAL A 336 18.82 12.63 -1.15
C VAL A 336 20.07 11.96 -1.71
N SER A 337 20.28 12.07 -3.02
CA SER A 337 21.48 11.66 -3.75
C SER A 337 21.73 12.61 -4.92
N ILE A 338 22.59 12.21 -5.83
CA ILE A 338 22.86 12.87 -7.10
C ILE A 338 22.66 11.89 -8.25
N ASP A 339 22.39 12.41 -9.44
CA ASP A 339 22.42 11.63 -10.69
C ASP A 339 23.83 11.63 -11.31
N ALA A 340 23.96 10.96 -12.47
CA ALA A 340 25.25 10.87 -13.18
C ALA A 340 25.78 12.22 -13.70
N HIS A 341 24.96 13.26 -13.77
CA HIS A 341 25.36 14.64 -14.11
C HIS A 341 25.67 15.50 -12.89
N GLY A 342 25.51 14.95 -11.66
CA GLY A 342 25.68 15.69 -10.42
C GLY A 342 24.43 16.46 -9.97
N ASN A 343 23.33 16.34 -10.69
CA ASN A 343 22.07 16.96 -10.31
C ASN A 343 21.45 16.24 -9.12
N ARG A 344 20.75 16.99 -8.25
CA ARG A 344 20.04 16.43 -7.10
C ARG A 344 18.99 15.42 -7.55
N ALA A 345 18.98 14.27 -6.89
CA ALA A 345 18.02 13.20 -7.11
C ALA A 345 17.56 12.60 -5.78
N TYR A 346 16.35 12.08 -5.74
CA TYR A 346 15.79 11.39 -4.58
C TYR A 346 15.77 9.87 -4.83
N ARG A 347 15.87 9.08 -3.76
CA ARG A 347 15.87 7.62 -3.83
C ARG A 347 15.38 6.99 -2.53
N LEU A 348 15.09 5.68 -2.56
CA LEU A 348 14.94 4.90 -1.33
C LEU A 348 16.33 4.60 -0.74
N SER A 349 16.52 4.90 0.53
CA SER A 349 17.79 4.75 1.26
C SER A 349 17.76 3.59 2.25
N LEU A 350 18.95 3.06 2.58
CA LEU A 350 19.14 1.98 3.55
C LEU A 350 18.28 0.72 3.26
N GLN A 351 18.06 0.37 2.01
CA GLN A 351 17.22 -0.78 1.58
C GLN A 351 17.72 -2.13 2.13
N THR A 352 19.00 -2.23 2.50
CA THR A 352 19.59 -3.45 3.08
C THR A 352 18.95 -3.90 4.40
N ARG A 353 18.09 -3.08 5.03
CA ARG A 353 17.31 -3.43 6.24
C ARG A 353 16.02 -4.17 5.89
N GLU A 354 15.52 -4.05 4.65
CA GLU A 354 14.20 -4.50 4.26
C GLU A 354 14.13 -6.03 4.06
N GLN A 355 12.92 -6.59 4.17
CA GLN A 355 12.67 -8.03 4.16
C GLN A 355 13.02 -8.70 2.82
N HIS A 356 12.94 -7.99 1.68
CA HIS A 356 13.31 -8.56 0.38
C HIS A 356 14.81 -8.85 0.25
N ILE A 357 15.65 -8.21 1.08
CA ILE A 357 17.09 -8.45 1.15
C ILE A 357 17.43 -9.38 2.33
N ARG A 358 16.89 -9.07 3.53
CA ARG A 358 17.26 -9.77 4.75
C ARG A 358 16.48 -11.07 5.03
N ARG A 359 15.30 -11.25 4.39
CA ARG A 359 14.45 -12.44 4.58
C ARG A 359 14.17 -12.71 6.06
N GLU A 360 14.50 -13.91 6.56
CA GLU A 360 14.35 -14.30 7.97
C GLU A 360 15.15 -13.45 8.97
N LYS A 361 16.10 -12.67 8.53
CA LYS A 361 16.89 -11.74 9.37
C LYS A 361 16.34 -10.30 9.35
N ALA A 362 15.22 -10.08 8.69
CA ALA A 362 14.60 -8.77 8.64
C ALA A 362 14.08 -8.33 10.01
N THR A 363 14.01 -7.03 10.22
CA THR A 363 13.48 -6.45 11.46
C THR A 363 11.96 -6.48 11.51
N SER A 364 11.30 -6.53 10.35
CA SER A 364 9.85 -6.53 10.18
C SER A 364 9.49 -7.18 8.84
N ASN A 365 8.26 -7.65 8.69
CA ASN A 365 7.72 -8.12 7.42
C ASN A 365 7.11 -6.97 6.57
N VAL A 366 7.09 -5.73 7.07
CA VAL A 366 6.49 -4.58 6.38
C VAL A 366 7.09 -4.41 4.99
N CYS A 367 6.24 -4.53 3.97
CA CYS A 367 6.55 -4.32 2.55
C CYS A 367 5.73 -3.16 2.00
N THR A 368 4.43 -3.20 2.23
CA THR A 368 3.46 -2.19 1.86
C THR A 368 3.49 -1.04 2.88
N ALA A 369 3.36 0.19 2.41
CA ALA A 369 3.19 1.38 3.23
C ALA A 369 1.94 2.15 2.76
N GLN A 370 1.50 3.16 3.49
CA GLN A 370 0.36 4.01 3.09
C GLN A 370 0.86 5.25 2.33
N ALA A 371 1.57 5.05 1.21
CA ALA A 371 2.28 6.11 0.51
C ALA A 371 1.34 7.24 0.02
N LEU A 372 0.20 6.92 -0.59
CA LEU A 372 -0.76 7.92 -1.06
C LEU A 372 -1.29 8.79 0.09
N LEU A 373 -1.57 8.17 1.24
CA LEU A 373 -2.09 8.87 2.42
C LEU A 373 -0.98 9.73 3.08
N ALA A 374 0.27 9.27 3.04
CA ALA A 374 1.43 10.06 3.47
C ALA A 374 1.64 11.28 2.54
N VAL A 375 1.49 11.10 1.23
CA VAL A 375 1.50 12.22 0.27
C VAL A 375 0.37 13.21 0.58
N MET A 376 -0.86 12.75 0.83
CA MET A 376 -1.98 13.61 1.22
C MET A 376 -1.67 14.41 2.49
N ALA A 377 -1.15 13.74 3.53
CA ALA A 377 -0.80 14.38 4.80
C ALA A 377 0.33 15.41 4.64
N SER A 378 1.34 15.10 3.83
CA SER A 378 2.41 16.07 3.54
C SER A 378 1.89 17.29 2.77
N MET A 379 1.00 17.07 1.78
CA MET A 379 0.37 18.16 1.02
C MET A 379 -0.58 19.01 1.88
N TYR A 380 -1.24 18.40 2.87
CA TYR A 380 -2.02 19.13 3.87
C TYR A 380 -1.12 20.08 4.69
N ALA A 381 0.03 19.60 5.14
CA ALA A 381 1.00 20.43 5.85
C ALA A 381 1.60 21.54 4.95
N VAL A 382 1.91 21.24 3.70
CA VAL A 382 2.35 22.25 2.71
C VAL A 382 1.28 23.31 2.46
N PHE A 383 0.02 22.91 2.35
CA PHE A 383 -1.11 23.80 2.09
C PHE A 383 -1.40 24.75 3.27
N HIS A 384 -1.43 24.23 4.50
CA HIS A 384 -1.73 25.01 5.69
C HIS A 384 -0.50 25.73 6.27
N GLY A 385 0.67 25.14 6.15
CA GLY A 385 1.90 25.61 6.79
C GLY A 385 1.85 25.57 8.32
N PRO A 386 2.94 25.95 9.01
CA PRO A 386 3.00 25.88 10.46
C PRO A 386 1.94 26.76 11.15
N GLU A 387 1.67 27.96 10.64
CA GLU A 387 0.68 28.89 11.22
C GLU A 387 -0.76 28.36 11.03
N GLY A 388 -1.07 27.79 9.86
CA GLY A 388 -2.38 27.20 9.60
C GLY A 388 -2.67 25.99 10.46
N LEU A 389 -1.71 25.06 10.59
CA LEU A 389 -1.82 23.91 11.49
C LEU A 389 -1.99 24.34 12.95
N LYS A 390 -1.18 25.31 13.40
CA LYS A 390 -1.30 25.88 14.76
C LYS A 390 -2.68 26.51 14.97
N ALA A 391 -3.20 27.25 14.01
CA ALA A 391 -4.54 27.87 14.09
C ALA A 391 -5.65 26.81 14.17
N ILE A 392 -5.54 25.70 13.43
CA ILE A 392 -6.48 24.56 13.50
C ILE A 392 -6.45 23.97 14.91
N ALA A 393 -5.25 23.62 15.43
CA ALA A 393 -5.08 23.07 16.75
C ALA A 393 -5.62 24.00 17.86
N GLN A 394 -5.32 25.29 17.78
CA GLN A 394 -5.82 26.30 18.73
C GLN A 394 -7.35 26.41 18.69
N ARG A 395 -7.93 26.35 17.52
CA ARG A 395 -9.41 26.40 17.36
C ARG A 395 -10.06 25.18 18.01
N ILE A 396 -9.50 23.98 17.81
CA ILE A 396 -9.98 22.75 18.43
C ILE A 396 -9.89 22.86 19.95
N HIS A 397 -8.71 23.20 20.45
CA HIS A 397 -8.47 23.34 21.90
C HIS A 397 -9.43 24.34 22.57
N ARG A 398 -9.62 25.54 22.01
CA ARG A 398 -10.55 26.56 22.54
C ARG A 398 -12.00 26.05 22.58
N LYS A 399 -12.44 25.28 21.56
CA LYS A 399 -13.75 24.66 21.53
C LYS A 399 -13.90 23.60 22.63
N THR A 400 -12.84 22.80 22.88
CA THR A 400 -12.82 21.80 23.96
C THR A 400 -12.91 22.48 25.32
N VAL A 401 -12.17 23.58 25.54
CA VAL A 401 -12.29 24.38 26.77
C VAL A 401 -13.71 24.94 26.93
N ARG A 402 -14.32 25.47 25.85
CA ARG A 402 -15.71 25.94 25.88
C ARG A 402 -16.68 24.82 26.27
N LEU A 403 -16.55 23.65 25.67
CA LEU A 403 -17.37 22.48 25.99
C LEU A 403 -17.23 22.08 27.46
N ALA A 404 -15.99 21.94 27.92
CA ALA A 404 -15.68 21.51 29.30
C ALA A 404 -16.24 22.48 30.35
N LYS A 405 -16.01 23.78 30.17
CA LYS A 405 -16.53 24.81 31.09
C LYS A 405 -18.07 24.79 31.19
N GLY A 406 -18.77 24.59 30.06
CA GLY A 406 -20.24 24.49 30.10
C GLY A 406 -20.72 23.24 30.85
N LEU A 407 -19.99 22.12 30.76
CA LEU A 407 -20.27 20.89 31.51
C LEU A 407 -19.94 21.09 33.02
N GLU A 408 -18.79 21.67 33.36
CA GLU A 408 -18.36 22.02 34.71
C GLU A 408 -19.40 22.94 35.40
N ALA A 409 -19.86 24.00 34.72
CA ALA A 409 -20.84 24.93 35.21
C ALA A 409 -22.20 24.26 35.50
N ALA A 410 -22.53 23.18 34.78
CA ALA A 410 -23.73 22.36 35.03
C ALA A 410 -23.52 21.30 36.14
N GLY A 411 -22.33 21.24 36.74
CA GLY A 411 -22.02 20.36 37.87
C GLY A 411 -21.51 18.96 37.49
N PHE A 412 -21.10 18.76 36.22
CA PHE A 412 -20.46 17.52 35.84
C PHE A 412 -18.96 17.52 36.18
N ASP A 413 -18.44 16.35 36.57
CA ASP A 413 -17.00 16.13 36.77
C ASP A 413 -16.33 15.88 35.43
N VAL A 414 -15.56 16.85 34.97
CA VAL A 414 -14.84 16.81 33.67
C VAL A 414 -13.37 16.52 33.92
N GLN A 415 -12.87 15.44 33.33
CA GLN A 415 -11.51 14.92 33.50
C GLN A 415 -10.80 14.85 32.16
N PRO A 416 -9.45 14.97 32.08
CA PRO A 416 -8.54 15.48 33.14
C PRO A 416 -8.60 17.03 33.25
N GLU A 417 -7.87 17.60 34.21
CA GLU A 417 -7.72 19.07 34.33
C GLU A 417 -6.97 19.69 33.14
N SER A 418 -6.00 18.94 32.60
CA SER A 418 -5.16 19.33 31.46
C SER A 418 -5.43 18.43 30.26
N TYR A 419 -5.91 19.00 29.19
CA TYR A 419 -6.32 18.29 27.97
C TYR A 419 -6.03 19.12 26.71
N PHE A 420 -5.99 18.47 25.56
CA PHE A 420 -5.90 19.13 24.25
C PHE A 420 -7.28 19.22 23.57
N ASP A 421 -7.81 18.10 23.11
CA ASP A 421 -9.06 18.01 22.32
C ASP A 421 -10.06 17.01 22.90
N THR A 422 -9.66 16.25 23.90
CA THR A 422 -10.44 15.16 24.49
C THR A 422 -10.71 15.38 25.97
N VAL A 423 -11.96 15.19 26.40
CA VAL A 423 -12.38 15.18 27.81
C VAL A 423 -13.19 13.94 28.10
N THR A 424 -13.10 13.47 29.32
CA THR A 424 -13.90 12.36 29.86
C THR A 424 -14.76 12.87 31.02
N VAL A 425 -16.06 12.62 30.94
CA VAL A 425 -17.06 13.16 31.87
C VAL A 425 -17.67 12.04 32.68
N GLU A 426 -17.61 12.13 34.02
CA GLU A 426 -18.29 11.21 34.91
C GLU A 426 -19.80 11.56 34.94
N VAL A 427 -20.62 10.59 34.57
CA VAL A 427 -22.09 10.74 34.48
C VAL A 427 -22.86 9.69 35.30
N GLY A 428 -22.14 8.75 35.90
CA GLY A 428 -22.73 7.70 36.73
C GLY A 428 -23.81 6.90 35.98
N PRO A 429 -24.97 6.70 36.60
CA PRO A 429 -26.06 5.91 36.01
C PRO A 429 -26.71 6.58 34.80
N LEU A 430 -26.39 7.83 34.49
CA LEU A 430 -26.95 8.57 33.35
C LEU A 430 -26.25 8.21 32.02
N GLN A 431 -25.17 7.43 32.01
CA GLN A 431 -24.37 7.13 30.80
C GLN A 431 -25.24 6.69 29.62
N ALA A 432 -26.13 5.71 29.83
CA ALA A 432 -26.97 5.20 28.74
C ALA A 432 -27.94 6.26 28.20
N ALA A 433 -28.47 7.13 29.07
CA ALA A 433 -29.38 8.21 28.69
C ALA A 433 -28.64 9.30 27.90
N VAL A 434 -27.44 9.72 28.34
CA VAL A 434 -26.60 10.69 27.66
C VAL A 434 -26.21 10.19 26.28
N MET A 435 -25.72 8.94 26.18
CA MET A 435 -25.34 8.30 24.91
C MET A 435 -26.52 8.26 23.94
N LYS A 436 -27.69 7.87 24.41
CA LYS A 436 -28.89 7.87 23.56
C LYS A 436 -29.28 9.28 23.10
N SER A 437 -29.30 10.24 24.03
CA SER A 437 -29.61 11.63 23.71
C SER A 437 -28.64 12.22 22.71
N ALA A 438 -27.35 11.89 22.80
CA ALA A 438 -26.35 12.32 21.82
C ALA A 438 -26.67 11.80 20.41
N VAL A 439 -27.04 10.53 20.27
CA VAL A 439 -27.48 9.96 18.98
C VAL A 439 -28.74 10.64 18.45
N ASP A 440 -29.70 10.94 19.32
CA ASP A 440 -30.91 11.69 18.96
C ASP A 440 -30.59 13.14 18.49
N GLU A 441 -29.48 13.75 18.96
CA GLU A 441 -28.92 15.02 18.51
C GLU A 441 -27.99 14.90 17.27
N GLY A 442 -27.82 13.70 16.73
CA GLY A 442 -26.99 13.45 15.54
C GLY A 442 -25.49 13.32 15.83
N ILE A 443 -25.11 12.95 17.06
CA ILE A 443 -23.73 12.89 17.53
C ILE A 443 -23.40 11.49 18.10
N ASN A 444 -22.22 10.99 17.83
CA ASN A 444 -21.64 9.81 18.50
C ASN A 444 -20.63 10.27 19.55
N LEU A 445 -20.84 9.83 20.79
CA LEU A 445 -19.88 9.96 21.89
C LEU A 445 -19.22 8.61 22.18
N ARG A 446 -18.14 8.62 22.96
CA ARG A 446 -17.42 7.41 23.36
C ARG A 446 -17.92 6.92 24.71
N ARG A 447 -18.29 5.64 24.80
CA ARG A 447 -18.54 4.98 26.09
C ARG A 447 -17.20 4.65 26.75
N VAL A 448 -17.01 5.06 28.01
CA VAL A 448 -15.83 4.78 28.82
C VAL A 448 -16.25 4.08 30.11
N GLY A 449 -15.91 2.80 30.23
CA GLY A 449 -16.39 1.97 31.33
C GLY A 449 -17.93 1.97 31.48
N GLY A 450 -18.40 1.92 32.71
CA GLY A 450 -19.86 1.86 33.00
C GLY A 450 -20.48 3.21 33.40
N THR A 451 -19.67 4.25 33.66
CA THR A 451 -20.13 5.51 34.26
C THR A 451 -19.65 6.77 33.57
N LYS A 452 -18.70 6.69 32.62
CA LYS A 452 -18.10 7.85 32.00
C LYS A 452 -18.40 7.93 30.51
N VAL A 453 -18.33 9.15 29.96
CA VAL A 453 -18.49 9.47 28.55
C VAL A 453 -17.26 10.24 28.07
N GLY A 454 -16.57 9.74 27.04
CA GLY A 454 -15.50 10.43 26.36
C GLY A 454 -16.03 11.31 25.23
N ILE A 455 -15.44 12.49 25.06
CA ILE A 455 -15.80 13.47 24.04
C ILE A 455 -14.52 14.02 23.43
N THR A 456 -14.32 13.78 22.14
CA THR A 456 -13.17 14.28 21.40
C THR A 456 -13.63 15.28 20.35
N LEU A 457 -13.13 16.50 20.37
CA LEU A 457 -13.40 17.49 19.36
C LEU A 457 -12.34 17.47 18.26
N ASP A 458 -12.71 17.93 17.07
CA ASP A 458 -11.86 17.86 15.89
C ASP A 458 -12.02 19.12 15.00
N GLU A 459 -11.38 19.09 13.84
CA GLU A 459 -11.42 20.19 12.89
C GLU A 459 -12.85 20.48 12.39
N ARG A 460 -13.70 19.47 12.26
CA ARG A 460 -15.08 19.58 11.78
C ARG A 460 -16.06 20.06 12.82
N THR A 461 -15.68 20.04 14.09
CA THR A 461 -16.53 20.51 15.19
C THR A 461 -16.91 21.96 15.01
N ARG A 462 -18.22 22.28 15.09
CA ARG A 462 -18.80 23.61 14.99
C ARG A 462 -19.43 24.06 16.32
N PRO A 463 -19.79 25.34 16.46
CA PRO A 463 -20.47 25.81 17.66
C PRO A 463 -21.77 25.07 17.95
N ASP A 464 -22.59 24.79 16.93
CA ASP A 464 -23.85 24.03 17.03
C ASP A 464 -23.62 22.57 17.49
N THR A 465 -22.48 21.98 17.18
CA THR A 465 -22.05 20.66 17.68
C THR A 465 -21.86 20.68 19.20
N ILE A 466 -21.20 21.73 19.73
CA ILE A 466 -20.99 21.89 21.19
C ILE A 466 -22.33 22.04 21.90
N GLU A 467 -23.22 22.86 21.36
CA GLU A 467 -24.57 23.07 21.90
C GLU A 467 -25.39 21.76 21.90
N ALA A 468 -25.26 20.94 20.85
CA ALA A 468 -25.91 19.63 20.76
C ALA A 468 -25.34 18.66 21.82
N VAL A 469 -24.03 18.68 22.10
CA VAL A 469 -23.44 17.92 23.21
C VAL A 469 -24.05 18.40 24.55
N TRP A 470 -24.11 19.69 24.80
CA TRP A 470 -24.72 20.21 26.03
C TRP A 470 -26.19 19.76 26.17
N ARG A 471 -26.99 19.81 25.09
CA ARG A 471 -28.36 19.30 25.09
C ARG A 471 -28.43 17.82 25.42
N ALA A 472 -27.48 17.01 24.92
CA ALA A 472 -27.38 15.59 25.23
C ALA A 472 -27.14 15.34 26.73
N PHE A 473 -26.45 16.25 27.41
CA PHE A 473 -26.26 16.26 28.87
C PHE A 473 -27.41 16.93 29.65
N GLY A 474 -28.48 17.35 28.97
CA GLY A 474 -29.65 18.02 29.59
C GLY A 474 -29.46 19.51 29.81
N ILE A 475 -28.39 20.11 29.33
CA ILE A 475 -28.08 21.55 29.46
C ILE A 475 -28.76 22.30 28.30
N ARG A 476 -29.77 23.11 28.63
CA ARG A 476 -30.54 23.87 27.62
C ARG A 476 -29.91 25.21 27.26
N GLN A 477 -29.21 25.82 28.18
CA GLN A 477 -28.49 27.06 28.00
C GLN A 477 -27.27 27.02 28.90
N ALA A 478 -26.07 27.00 28.28
CA ALA A 478 -24.81 27.13 29.02
C ALA A 478 -24.51 28.60 29.26
N ASP A 479 -23.86 28.88 30.39
CA ASP A 479 -23.24 30.19 30.60
C ASP A 479 -21.97 30.22 29.73
N ASP A 480 -22.00 31.05 28.70
CA ASP A 480 -20.99 31.11 27.62
C ASP A 480 -20.23 32.45 27.65
N ASP A 481 -20.44 33.26 28.70
CA ASP A 481 -19.80 34.57 28.85
C ASP A 481 -18.41 34.44 29.50
N PHE A 482 -17.52 33.72 28.81
CA PHE A 482 -16.13 33.63 29.24
C PHE A 482 -15.16 33.65 28.05
N THR A 483 -13.98 34.20 28.28
CA THR A 483 -12.87 34.07 27.33
C THR A 483 -12.20 32.72 27.53
N PRO A 484 -12.14 31.80 26.50
CA PRO A 484 -11.48 30.54 26.65
C PRO A 484 -9.98 30.72 26.92
N GLU A 485 -9.54 30.28 28.08
CA GLU A 485 -8.12 30.20 28.45
C GLU A 485 -7.58 28.82 28.03
N TYR A 486 -6.28 28.75 27.75
CA TYR A 486 -5.64 27.44 27.52
C TYR A 486 -5.67 26.59 28.77
N ARG A 487 -6.01 25.29 28.62
CA ARG A 487 -5.94 24.26 29.66
C ARG A 487 -4.72 23.36 29.46
N LEU A 488 -3.64 23.95 28.95
CA LEU A 488 -2.35 23.27 28.77
C LEU A 488 -1.39 23.74 29.88
N PRO A 489 -0.66 22.82 30.51
CA PRO A 489 0.38 23.23 31.49
C PRO A 489 1.46 24.05 30.78
N ASP A 490 1.94 25.13 31.40
CA ASP A 490 2.96 25.99 30.78
C ASP A 490 4.21 25.22 30.38
N ALA A 491 4.64 24.23 31.18
CA ALA A 491 5.78 23.37 30.89
C ALA A 491 5.60 22.45 29.67
N MET A 492 4.33 22.25 29.23
CA MET A 492 3.97 21.41 28.11
C MET A 492 3.66 22.20 26.84
N VAL A 493 3.69 23.53 26.91
CA VAL A 493 3.51 24.37 25.71
C VAL A 493 4.78 24.31 24.87
N ARG A 494 4.61 24.02 23.57
CA ARG A 494 5.71 24.00 22.61
C ARG A 494 6.36 25.36 22.45
N THR A 495 7.69 25.40 22.56
CA THR A 495 8.50 26.61 22.39
C THR A 495 9.44 26.55 21.18
N SER A 496 9.65 25.34 20.64
CA SER A 496 10.51 25.12 19.47
C SER A 496 9.78 25.44 18.16
N ASP A 497 10.51 25.92 17.18
CA ASP A 497 10.03 26.07 15.81
C ASP A 497 9.86 24.69 15.15
N TYR A 498 9.01 24.63 14.14
CA TYR A 498 8.77 23.44 13.32
C TYR A 498 8.30 23.84 11.91
N LEU A 499 8.46 22.95 10.95
CA LEU A 499 8.13 23.18 9.54
C LEU A 499 8.78 24.47 9.00
N THR A 500 10.04 24.67 9.34
CA THR A 500 10.80 25.88 8.97
C THR A 500 11.27 25.88 7.52
N HIS A 501 11.33 24.70 6.88
CA HIS A 501 11.73 24.58 5.49
C HIS A 501 10.74 25.32 4.56
N PRO A 502 11.23 26.06 3.54
CA PRO A 502 10.42 26.88 2.65
C PRO A 502 9.24 26.17 1.99
N ILE A 503 9.32 24.85 1.76
CA ILE A 503 8.23 24.07 1.16
C ILE A 503 6.92 24.23 1.95
N PHE A 504 6.99 24.40 3.28
CA PHE A 504 5.82 24.61 4.14
C PHE A 504 5.36 26.07 4.23
N HIS A 505 6.02 27.00 3.52
CA HIS A 505 5.70 28.43 3.47
C HIS A 505 5.31 28.88 2.05
N MET A 506 5.62 28.08 1.06
CA MET A 506 5.23 28.25 -0.34
C MET A 506 3.90 27.51 -0.61
N ASN A 507 3.34 27.68 -1.80
CA ASN A 507 2.20 26.88 -2.30
C ASN A 507 0.92 26.99 -1.42
N ARG A 508 0.70 28.11 -0.74
CA ARG A 508 -0.47 28.35 0.10
C ARG A 508 -1.70 28.78 -0.70
N ALA A 509 -1.51 29.48 -1.82
CA ALA A 509 -2.58 29.79 -2.74
C ALA A 509 -2.95 28.52 -3.53
N GLU A 510 -4.27 28.33 -3.75
CA GLU A 510 -4.77 27.14 -4.45
C GLU A 510 -4.11 26.96 -5.82
N THR A 511 -3.87 28.03 -6.56
CA THR A 511 -3.19 28.01 -7.86
C THR A 511 -1.75 27.52 -7.75
N GLU A 512 -1.01 27.95 -6.74
CA GLU A 512 0.37 27.51 -6.49
C GLU A 512 0.40 26.04 -6.08
N MET A 513 -0.50 25.63 -5.19
CA MET A 513 -0.63 24.26 -4.74
C MET A 513 -0.96 23.30 -5.89
N MET A 514 -1.92 23.66 -6.75
CA MET A 514 -2.26 22.86 -7.94
C MET A 514 -1.08 22.71 -8.89
N ARG A 515 -0.33 23.80 -9.13
CA ARG A 515 0.87 23.77 -9.99
C ARG A 515 1.98 22.94 -9.36
N TYR A 516 2.15 22.98 -8.05
CA TYR A 516 3.12 22.17 -7.33
C TYR A 516 2.79 20.68 -7.48
N MET A 517 1.57 20.26 -7.13
CA MET A 517 1.12 18.86 -7.28
C MET A 517 1.25 18.37 -8.73
N ARG A 518 0.94 19.25 -9.71
CA ARG A 518 1.09 18.91 -11.14
C ARG A 518 2.56 18.70 -11.52
N ARG A 519 3.47 19.59 -11.10
CA ARG A 519 4.91 19.44 -11.37
C ARG A 519 5.47 18.13 -10.80
N LEU A 520 4.99 17.72 -9.63
CA LEU A 520 5.40 16.44 -9.05
C LEU A 520 4.87 15.26 -9.89
N ALA A 521 3.59 15.26 -10.22
CA ALA A 521 2.98 14.19 -11.01
C ALA A 521 3.63 14.04 -12.40
N ASP A 522 4.03 15.15 -13.03
CA ASP A 522 4.66 15.14 -14.37
C ASP A 522 6.05 14.49 -14.37
N ARG A 523 6.72 14.40 -13.23
CA ARG A 523 8.03 13.77 -13.07
C ARG A 523 7.97 12.25 -12.95
N ASP A 524 6.77 11.69 -12.83
CA ASP A 524 6.57 10.28 -12.47
C ASP A 524 5.92 9.49 -13.60
N LEU A 525 6.19 8.18 -13.62
CA LEU A 525 5.43 7.21 -14.39
C LEU A 525 4.37 6.55 -13.51
N ALA A 526 3.15 6.48 -14.05
CA ALA A 526 2.00 5.78 -13.50
C ALA A 526 1.21 5.11 -14.63
N LEU A 527 0.21 4.28 -14.31
CA LEU A 527 -0.53 3.50 -15.33
C LEU A 527 -1.35 4.37 -16.29
N ASP A 528 -1.66 5.61 -15.94
CA ASP A 528 -2.32 6.57 -16.84
C ASP A 528 -1.39 7.09 -17.94
N ARG A 529 -0.09 6.76 -17.88
CA ARG A 529 0.93 7.16 -18.85
C ARG A 529 1.46 5.99 -19.68
N ALA A 530 1.73 4.85 -19.07
CA ALA A 530 2.27 3.66 -19.71
C ALA A 530 2.07 2.40 -18.87
N MET A 531 2.22 1.24 -19.50
CA MET A 531 2.25 -0.06 -18.81
C MET A 531 3.35 -0.10 -17.75
N ILE A 532 3.06 -0.74 -16.63
CA ILE A 532 4.01 -1.05 -15.56
C ILE A 532 4.09 -2.58 -15.45
N PRO A 533 4.98 -3.26 -16.19
CA PRO A 533 5.01 -4.72 -16.31
C PRO A 533 5.70 -5.42 -15.13
N LEU A 534 5.34 -5.04 -13.92
CA LEU A 534 5.97 -5.57 -12.69
C LEU A 534 5.38 -6.93 -12.30
N GLY A 535 6.15 -8.01 -12.44
CA GLY A 535 5.84 -9.31 -11.84
C GLY A 535 6.44 -9.41 -10.41
N SER A 536 5.78 -9.99 -9.47
CA SER A 536 4.39 -10.41 -9.38
C SER A 536 3.56 -9.36 -8.61
N CYS A 537 3.40 -8.18 -9.16
CA CYS A 537 2.77 -7.03 -8.50
C CYS A 537 1.39 -6.71 -9.06
N THR A 538 1.03 -7.28 -10.21
CA THR A 538 -0.27 -7.09 -10.90
C THR A 538 -0.66 -5.61 -11.00
N MET A 539 0.09 -4.86 -11.78
CA MET A 539 -0.18 -3.44 -12.02
C MET A 539 -1.25 -3.28 -13.09
N LYS A 540 -2.52 -3.46 -12.72
CA LYS A 540 -3.64 -3.25 -13.63
C LYS A 540 -4.33 -1.92 -13.35
N LEU A 541 -4.78 -1.24 -14.40
CA LEU A 541 -5.58 -0.03 -14.28
C LEU A 541 -6.99 -0.39 -13.82
N ASN A 542 -7.48 0.31 -12.80
CA ASN A 542 -8.83 0.20 -12.29
C ASN A 542 -9.80 1.16 -13.01
N SER A 543 -11.09 0.82 -13.00
CA SER A 543 -12.14 1.67 -13.56
C SER A 543 -12.34 2.94 -12.71
N ALA A 544 -12.67 4.06 -13.35
CA ALA A 544 -13.08 5.27 -12.65
C ALA A 544 -14.36 5.06 -11.81
N ALA A 545 -15.27 4.20 -12.26
CA ALA A 545 -16.49 3.86 -11.52
C ALA A 545 -16.18 3.15 -10.19
N GLU A 546 -15.10 2.36 -10.13
CA GLU A 546 -14.63 1.70 -8.91
C GLU A 546 -14.09 2.70 -7.89
N MET A 547 -13.43 3.78 -8.35
CA MET A 547 -12.83 4.78 -7.48
C MET A 547 -13.83 5.80 -6.92
N MET A 548 -14.90 6.12 -7.65
CA MET A 548 -15.86 7.17 -7.25
C MET A 548 -16.43 6.99 -5.85
N PRO A 549 -16.82 5.81 -5.38
CA PRO A 549 -17.42 5.63 -4.06
C PRO A 549 -16.50 5.95 -2.88
N VAL A 550 -15.18 5.87 -3.07
CA VAL A 550 -14.18 6.09 -2.00
C VAL A 550 -14.33 7.46 -1.33
N THR A 551 -14.73 8.48 -2.10
CA THR A 551 -14.90 9.86 -1.61
C THR A 551 -16.34 10.19 -1.22
N TRP A 552 -17.28 9.26 -1.33
CA TRP A 552 -18.65 9.52 -0.89
C TRP A 552 -18.73 9.60 0.63
N ARG A 553 -19.51 10.56 1.12
CA ARG A 553 -19.65 10.83 2.56
C ARG A 553 -20.04 9.59 3.36
N GLU A 554 -20.91 8.77 2.79
CA GLU A 554 -21.46 7.57 3.42
C GLU A 554 -20.41 6.47 3.61
N PHE A 555 -19.27 6.53 2.90
CA PHE A 555 -18.11 5.66 3.07
C PHE A 555 -16.95 6.39 3.75
N SER A 556 -16.64 7.63 3.36
CA SER A 556 -15.46 8.33 3.83
C SER A 556 -15.57 8.90 5.24
N LEU A 557 -16.79 9.18 5.75
CA LEU A 557 -17.01 9.90 7.00
C LEU A 557 -17.64 9.02 8.10
N ILE A 558 -17.40 7.73 8.08
CA ILE A 558 -17.83 6.79 9.13
C ILE A 558 -16.63 6.47 10.02
N HIS A 559 -16.79 6.65 11.33
CA HIS A 559 -15.78 6.30 12.31
C HIS A 559 -15.76 4.76 12.52
N PRO A 560 -14.60 4.10 12.72
CA PRO A 560 -14.53 2.63 12.82
C PRO A 560 -15.27 2.02 14.01
N PHE A 561 -15.53 2.80 15.06
CA PHE A 561 -16.18 2.33 16.29
C PHE A 561 -17.58 2.90 16.50
N VAL A 562 -18.27 3.27 15.41
CA VAL A 562 -19.71 3.63 15.51
C VAL A 562 -20.54 2.39 15.88
N PRO A 563 -21.73 2.57 16.47
CA PRO A 563 -22.69 1.48 16.66
C PRO A 563 -22.99 0.76 15.33
N ALA A 564 -23.11 -0.56 15.37
CA ALA A 564 -23.26 -1.40 14.18
C ALA A 564 -24.47 -1.01 13.29
N ASP A 565 -25.57 -0.52 13.90
CA ASP A 565 -26.75 -0.05 13.17
C ASP A 565 -26.52 1.25 12.37
N GLN A 566 -25.36 1.88 12.52
CA GLN A 566 -24.96 3.06 11.74
C GLN A 566 -24.07 2.70 10.55
N ALA A 567 -23.58 1.47 10.45
CA ALA A 567 -22.68 1.01 9.39
C ALA A 567 -23.27 -0.17 8.57
N LEU A 568 -24.58 -0.24 8.46
CA LEU A 568 -25.27 -1.35 7.78
C LEU A 568 -24.91 -1.49 6.31
N GLY A 569 -24.59 -0.38 5.64
CA GLY A 569 -24.13 -0.40 4.25
C GLY A 569 -22.72 -1.00 4.12
N TYR A 570 -21.83 -0.68 5.06
CA TYR A 570 -20.52 -1.31 5.12
C TYR A 570 -20.64 -2.81 5.41
N GLN A 571 -21.49 -3.20 6.36
CA GLN A 571 -21.67 -4.60 6.71
C GLN A 571 -22.15 -5.41 5.51
N GLU A 572 -23.20 -4.93 4.82
CA GLU A 572 -23.73 -5.59 3.61
C GLU A 572 -22.67 -5.75 2.50
N MET A 573 -21.87 -4.70 2.28
CA MET A 573 -20.79 -4.75 1.30
C MET A 573 -19.69 -5.73 1.70
N ILE A 574 -19.29 -5.73 2.98
CA ILE A 574 -18.24 -6.62 3.49
C ILE A 574 -18.68 -8.08 3.46
N ASP A 575 -19.93 -8.36 3.83
CA ASP A 575 -20.48 -9.71 3.80
C ASP A 575 -20.55 -10.24 2.36
N ASP A 576 -21.12 -9.48 1.44
CA ASP A 576 -21.24 -9.89 0.03
C ASP A 576 -19.85 -10.04 -0.66
N LEU A 577 -18.90 -9.15 -0.38
CA LEU A 577 -17.53 -9.29 -0.88
C LEU A 577 -16.84 -10.53 -0.28
N SER A 578 -17.05 -10.80 1.02
CA SER A 578 -16.49 -11.98 1.68
C SER A 578 -17.03 -13.27 1.07
N ASP A 579 -18.33 -13.33 0.79
CA ASP A 579 -18.97 -14.48 0.12
C ASP A 579 -18.36 -14.71 -1.29
N LYS A 580 -18.18 -13.63 -2.05
CA LYS A 580 -17.54 -13.70 -3.37
C LYS A 580 -16.08 -14.19 -3.29
N LEU A 581 -15.33 -13.71 -2.30
CA LEU A 581 -13.94 -14.16 -2.10
C LEU A 581 -13.88 -15.62 -1.64
N CYS A 582 -14.85 -16.10 -0.82
CA CYS A 582 -14.98 -17.51 -0.48
C CYS A 582 -15.22 -18.36 -1.75
N GLU A 583 -16.13 -17.91 -2.62
CA GLU A 583 -16.42 -18.60 -3.89
C GLU A 583 -15.19 -18.65 -4.80
N ILE A 584 -14.44 -17.55 -4.91
CA ILE A 584 -13.21 -17.47 -5.73
C ILE A 584 -12.12 -18.38 -5.22
N THR A 585 -11.95 -18.46 -3.91
CA THR A 585 -10.79 -19.09 -3.28
C THR A 585 -11.05 -20.53 -2.82
N GLY A 586 -12.31 -20.92 -2.64
CA GLY A 586 -12.69 -22.20 -2.06
C GLY A 586 -12.46 -22.31 -0.55
N TYR A 587 -12.36 -21.17 0.14
CA TYR A 587 -12.31 -21.11 1.61
C TYR A 587 -13.72 -20.96 2.20
N ASP A 588 -13.83 -21.22 3.50
CA ASP A 588 -15.10 -21.25 4.22
C ASP A 588 -15.41 -19.94 4.97
N ALA A 589 -14.41 -19.10 5.20
CA ALA A 589 -14.57 -17.76 5.78
C ALA A 589 -13.43 -16.82 5.37
N ILE A 590 -13.72 -15.50 5.38
CA ILE A 590 -12.78 -14.41 5.10
C ILE A 590 -12.71 -13.48 6.32
N SER A 591 -11.50 -13.08 6.71
CA SER A 591 -11.29 -11.96 7.62
C SER A 591 -10.72 -10.76 6.85
N MET A 592 -11.43 -9.62 6.90
CA MET A 592 -11.02 -8.35 6.27
C MET A 592 -10.10 -7.51 7.15
N GLN A 593 -9.72 -7.98 8.34
CA GLN A 593 -8.95 -7.17 9.29
C GLN A 593 -7.52 -6.86 8.84
N PRO A 594 -6.76 -7.76 8.18
CA PRO A 594 -5.40 -7.42 7.78
C PRO A 594 -5.36 -6.27 6.77
N ASN A 595 -4.61 -5.22 7.10
CA ASN A 595 -4.51 -3.99 6.30
C ASN A 595 -3.29 -3.95 5.36
N SER A 596 -2.70 -5.09 5.07
CA SER A 596 -1.69 -5.30 4.01
C SER A 596 -1.47 -6.79 3.77
N GLY A 597 -0.81 -7.16 2.66
CA GLY A 597 -0.43 -8.55 2.40
C GLY A 597 0.45 -9.12 3.50
N ALA A 598 1.45 -8.38 3.96
CA ALA A 598 2.32 -8.80 5.04
C ALA A 598 1.55 -9.01 6.37
N GLN A 599 0.55 -8.16 6.67
CA GLN A 599 -0.35 -8.39 7.80
C GLN A 599 -1.27 -9.60 7.58
N GLY A 600 -1.67 -9.89 6.34
CA GLY A 600 -2.39 -11.11 5.98
C GLY A 600 -1.53 -12.35 6.21
N GLU A 601 -0.25 -12.34 5.81
CA GLU A 601 0.67 -13.43 6.13
C GLU A 601 0.78 -13.64 7.65
N TYR A 602 1.00 -12.56 8.40
CA TYR A 602 1.10 -12.61 9.85
C TYR A 602 -0.18 -13.15 10.50
N ALA A 603 -1.35 -12.64 10.10
CA ALA A 603 -2.64 -13.08 10.61
C ALA A 603 -2.93 -14.55 10.30
N GLY A 604 -2.61 -15.00 9.08
CA GLY A 604 -2.79 -16.40 8.68
C GLY A 604 -1.91 -17.35 9.50
N LEU A 605 -0.65 -17.00 9.71
CA LEU A 605 0.26 -17.79 10.53
C LEU A 605 -0.13 -17.77 12.03
N LEU A 606 -0.61 -16.63 12.55
CA LEU A 606 -1.17 -16.56 13.90
C LEU A 606 -2.39 -17.47 14.08
N THR A 607 -3.26 -17.52 13.07
CA THR A 607 -4.43 -18.40 13.03
C THR A 607 -4.02 -19.86 13.12
N ILE A 608 -3.02 -20.28 12.35
CA ILE A 608 -2.46 -21.63 12.41
C ILE A 608 -1.83 -21.90 13.80
N ALA A 609 -1.05 -20.96 14.32
CA ALA A 609 -0.42 -21.10 15.63
C ALA A 609 -1.45 -21.21 16.76
N ALA A 610 -2.54 -20.43 16.71
CA ALA A 610 -3.66 -20.51 17.65
C ALA A 610 -4.38 -21.86 17.57
N TYR A 611 -4.59 -22.39 16.37
CA TYR A 611 -5.16 -23.73 16.16
C TYR A 611 -4.30 -24.81 16.80
N HIS A 612 -2.98 -24.81 16.56
CA HIS A 612 -2.07 -25.78 17.18
C HIS A 612 -2.09 -25.67 18.72
N ARG A 613 -2.09 -24.46 19.27
CA ARG A 613 -2.22 -24.25 20.72
C ARG A 613 -3.53 -24.80 21.29
N ALA A 614 -4.63 -24.56 20.60
CA ALA A 614 -5.95 -25.08 21.01
C ALA A 614 -6.02 -26.61 21.03
N LYS A 615 -5.26 -27.27 20.19
CA LYS A 615 -5.09 -28.74 20.16
C LYS A 615 -4.08 -29.28 21.19
N GLY A 616 -3.42 -28.42 21.95
CA GLY A 616 -2.34 -28.83 22.86
C GLY A 616 -1.00 -29.10 22.13
N GLU A 617 -0.89 -28.71 20.88
CA GLU A 617 0.30 -28.90 20.00
C GLU A 617 1.11 -27.60 19.82
N GLY A 618 1.10 -26.70 20.80
CA GLY A 618 1.80 -25.40 20.73
C GLY A 618 3.34 -25.50 20.61
N HIS A 619 3.91 -26.73 20.71
CA HIS A 619 5.32 -26.99 20.43
C HIS A 619 5.66 -26.98 18.93
N ARG A 620 4.68 -27.12 18.04
CA ARG A 620 4.86 -27.09 16.60
C ARG A 620 5.28 -25.68 16.18
N ASN A 621 6.52 -25.52 15.71
CA ASN A 621 7.12 -24.22 15.40
C ASN A 621 8.06 -24.23 14.20
N ILE A 622 8.01 -25.27 13.37
CA ILE A 622 8.80 -25.37 12.14
C ILE A 622 7.91 -24.99 10.95
N CYS A 623 8.39 -24.10 10.08
CA CYS A 623 7.75 -23.72 8.83
C CYS A 623 8.65 -24.09 7.64
N LEU A 624 8.16 -24.90 6.71
CA LEU A 624 8.84 -25.20 5.45
C LEU A 624 8.56 -24.10 4.42
N ILE A 625 9.60 -23.48 3.88
CA ILE A 625 9.47 -22.37 2.94
C ILE A 625 10.41 -22.57 1.74
N PRO A 626 9.91 -22.62 0.48
CA PRO A 626 10.74 -22.71 -0.71
C PRO A 626 11.71 -21.53 -0.85
N MET A 627 12.88 -21.77 -1.45
CA MET A 627 13.87 -20.72 -1.71
C MET A 627 13.30 -19.59 -2.58
N SER A 628 12.39 -19.92 -3.48
CA SER A 628 11.71 -18.98 -4.38
C SER A 628 10.65 -18.10 -3.70
N ALA A 629 10.23 -18.40 -2.46
CA ALA A 629 9.22 -17.64 -1.75
C ALA A 629 9.61 -16.17 -1.58
N HIS A 630 8.60 -15.29 -1.58
CA HIS A 630 8.79 -13.87 -1.32
C HIS A 630 9.48 -13.63 0.03
N GLY A 631 10.30 -12.58 0.14
CA GLY A 631 11.06 -12.28 1.37
C GLY A 631 10.20 -11.99 2.61
N THR A 632 8.94 -11.62 2.43
CA THR A 632 7.98 -11.43 3.53
C THR A 632 7.59 -12.74 4.22
N ASN A 633 7.54 -13.87 3.49
CA ASN A 633 7.13 -15.16 4.05
C ASN A 633 8.05 -15.62 5.21
N PRO A 634 9.39 -15.72 5.04
CA PRO A 634 10.27 -16.07 6.15
C PRO A 634 10.28 -15.02 7.27
N ALA A 635 10.09 -13.73 6.96
CA ALA A 635 9.97 -12.68 7.96
C ALA A 635 8.69 -12.85 8.80
N SER A 636 7.55 -13.14 8.17
CA SER A 636 6.27 -13.38 8.84
C SER A 636 6.31 -14.64 9.73
N ALA A 637 6.95 -15.72 9.26
CA ALA A 637 7.15 -16.93 10.05
C ALA A 637 7.96 -16.65 11.34
N GLN A 638 8.98 -15.82 11.25
CA GLN A 638 9.75 -15.40 12.44
C GLN A 638 8.94 -14.55 13.41
N MET A 639 8.05 -13.67 12.90
CA MET A 639 7.21 -12.83 13.76
C MET A 639 6.20 -13.61 14.59
N VAL A 640 5.81 -14.81 14.14
CA VAL A 640 4.99 -15.75 14.94
C VAL A 640 5.84 -16.73 15.76
N GLY A 641 7.13 -16.48 15.89
CA GLY A 641 8.06 -17.29 16.69
C GLY A 641 8.47 -18.62 16.05
N TRP A 642 8.20 -18.81 14.75
CA TRP A 642 8.54 -20.07 14.07
C TRP A 642 9.95 -20.04 13.47
N LYS A 643 10.52 -21.25 13.31
CA LYS A 643 11.81 -21.48 12.66
C LYS A 643 11.59 -21.85 11.20
N VAL A 644 12.26 -21.13 10.31
CA VAL A 644 12.21 -21.38 8.88
C VAL A 644 13.17 -22.51 8.50
N VAL A 645 12.64 -23.49 7.79
CA VAL A 645 13.42 -24.55 7.13
C VAL A 645 13.25 -24.36 5.62
N VAL A 646 14.35 -23.99 4.95
CA VAL A 646 14.33 -23.64 3.53
C VAL A 646 14.30 -24.91 2.68
N ILE A 647 13.39 -24.96 1.70
CA ILE A 647 13.26 -26.05 0.73
C ILE A 647 13.93 -25.65 -0.58
N LYS A 648 14.64 -26.59 -1.20
CA LYS A 648 15.30 -26.39 -2.49
C LYS A 648 14.30 -26.27 -3.62
N THR A 649 14.74 -25.63 -4.70
CA THR A 649 14.05 -25.56 -5.98
C THR A 649 14.69 -26.55 -6.95
N ALA A 650 13.89 -27.32 -7.67
CA ALA A 650 14.31 -28.21 -8.74
C ALA A 650 14.80 -27.41 -9.97
N ALA A 651 15.46 -28.08 -10.90
CA ALA A 651 16.04 -27.43 -12.08
C ALA A 651 14.99 -26.79 -13.02
N ASN A 652 13.75 -27.29 -13.01
CA ASN A 652 12.62 -26.77 -13.77
C ASN A 652 11.89 -25.60 -13.07
N GLY A 653 12.32 -25.21 -11.87
CA GLY A 653 11.69 -24.15 -11.08
C GLY A 653 10.66 -24.63 -10.06
N ASP A 654 10.28 -25.88 -10.07
CA ASP A 654 9.33 -26.47 -9.11
C ASP A 654 9.96 -26.67 -7.72
N ILE A 655 9.12 -26.93 -6.72
CA ILE A 655 9.56 -27.36 -5.39
C ILE A 655 10.23 -28.73 -5.51
N ASP A 656 11.43 -28.88 -4.94
CA ASP A 656 12.12 -30.16 -4.85
C ASP A 656 11.38 -31.07 -3.86
N LEU A 657 10.57 -32.00 -4.38
CA LEU A 657 9.72 -32.90 -3.58
C LEU A 657 10.51 -33.82 -2.68
N ASP A 658 11.68 -34.30 -3.11
CA ASP A 658 12.51 -35.20 -2.30
C ASP A 658 13.09 -34.46 -1.09
N ASP A 659 13.57 -33.21 -1.30
CA ASP A 659 14.02 -32.35 -0.22
C ASP A 659 12.84 -31.95 0.71
N PHE A 660 11.65 -31.67 0.14
CA PHE A 660 10.44 -31.33 0.91
C PHE A 660 10.04 -32.53 1.81
N ARG A 661 9.93 -33.73 1.26
CA ARG A 661 9.57 -34.95 1.98
C ARG A 661 10.56 -35.24 3.10
N ALA A 662 11.86 -35.26 2.79
CA ALA A 662 12.91 -35.54 3.77
C ALA A 662 12.87 -34.55 4.96
N LYS A 663 12.59 -33.24 4.69
CA LYS A 663 12.51 -32.23 5.75
C LYS A 663 11.19 -32.29 6.53
N ALA A 664 10.09 -32.61 5.88
CA ALA A 664 8.82 -32.87 6.56
C ALA A 664 8.92 -34.07 7.52
N GLU A 665 9.53 -35.17 7.10
CA GLU A 665 9.81 -36.32 7.95
C GLU A 665 10.73 -35.95 9.12
N GLN A 666 11.84 -35.26 8.83
CA GLN A 666 12.82 -34.82 9.84
C GLN A 666 12.19 -33.97 10.94
N HIS A 667 11.22 -33.16 10.60
CA HIS A 667 10.59 -32.19 11.50
C HIS A 667 9.15 -32.55 11.89
N SER A 668 8.69 -33.78 11.62
CA SER A 668 7.29 -34.19 11.72
C SER A 668 6.63 -33.82 13.07
N GLU A 669 7.34 -34.03 14.19
CA GLU A 669 6.80 -33.71 15.52
C GLU A 669 6.60 -32.20 15.76
N ASN A 670 7.42 -31.36 15.11
CA ASN A 670 7.45 -29.94 15.33
C ASN A 670 6.93 -29.13 14.11
N LEU A 671 6.47 -29.82 13.06
CA LEU A 671 6.00 -29.15 11.84
C LEU A 671 4.70 -28.38 12.11
N ALA A 672 4.77 -27.06 12.11
CA ALA A 672 3.60 -26.18 12.22
C ALA A 672 2.89 -26.03 10.87
N GLY A 673 3.67 -25.93 9.78
CA GLY A 673 3.10 -25.82 8.44
C GLY A 673 4.15 -25.55 7.38
N CYS A 674 3.65 -25.29 6.17
CA CYS A 674 4.46 -24.76 5.06
C CYS A 674 3.85 -23.45 4.53
N MET A 675 4.70 -22.61 3.91
CA MET A 675 4.27 -21.46 3.12
C MET A 675 4.74 -21.64 1.69
N ILE A 676 3.80 -21.75 0.77
CA ILE A 676 4.07 -21.89 -0.67
C ILE A 676 3.34 -20.82 -1.45
N THR A 677 3.96 -20.32 -2.52
CA THR A 677 3.32 -19.36 -3.45
C THR A 677 2.73 -20.15 -4.63
N TYR A 678 1.47 -19.85 -5.00
CA TYR A 678 0.84 -20.53 -6.11
C TYR A 678 -0.03 -19.57 -6.95
N PRO A 679 0.10 -19.48 -8.33
CA PRO A 679 1.16 -20.18 -9.08
C PRO A 679 2.55 -19.83 -8.58
N SER A 680 3.54 -20.69 -8.93
CA SER A 680 4.93 -20.49 -8.50
C SER A 680 5.46 -19.11 -8.90
N THR A 681 6.30 -18.52 -8.07
CA THR A 681 7.04 -17.28 -8.39
C THR A 681 7.92 -17.37 -9.63
N HIS A 682 8.08 -18.58 -10.18
CA HIS A 682 8.75 -18.80 -11.47
C HIS A 682 7.84 -18.62 -12.70
N GLY A 683 6.56 -18.20 -12.49
CA GLY A 683 5.60 -17.97 -13.55
C GLY A 683 5.00 -19.23 -14.17
N VAL A 684 4.95 -20.33 -13.41
CA VAL A 684 4.45 -21.63 -13.87
C VAL A 684 3.47 -22.24 -12.86
N PHE A 685 2.58 -23.11 -13.35
CA PHE A 685 1.73 -23.95 -12.51
C PHE A 685 2.43 -25.25 -12.19
N GLU A 686 2.82 -25.47 -10.94
CA GLU A 686 3.41 -26.70 -10.49
C GLU A 686 2.37 -27.81 -10.35
N GLU A 687 2.54 -28.93 -11.06
CA GLU A 687 1.63 -30.08 -10.98
C GLU A 687 1.67 -30.79 -9.64
N THR A 688 2.76 -30.63 -8.92
CA THR A 688 3.08 -31.32 -7.66
C THR A 688 2.45 -30.69 -6.42
N VAL A 689 1.71 -29.60 -6.56
CA VAL A 689 1.14 -28.85 -5.41
C VAL A 689 0.32 -29.74 -4.47
N HIS A 690 -0.51 -30.65 -5.01
CA HIS A 690 -1.32 -31.57 -4.18
C HIS A 690 -0.46 -32.55 -3.36
N GLU A 691 0.71 -32.92 -3.88
CA GLU A 691 1.63 -33.77 -3.14
C GLU A 691 2.31 -32.99 -2.01
N VAL A 692 2.73 -31.76 -2.25
CA VAL A 692 3.29 -30.85 -1.23
C VAL A 692 2.29 -30.62 -0.10
N THR A 693 1.02 -30.29 -0.43
CA THR A 693 -0.01 -30.08 0.58
C THR A 693 -0.32 -31.35 1.38
N LYS A 694 -0.41 -32.48 0.69
CA LYS A 694 -0.62 -33.78 1.34
C LYS A 694 0.51 -34.15 2.30
N ILE A 695 1.77 -34.00 1.89
CA ILE A 695 2.93 -34.28 2.75
C ILE A 695 2.85 -33.41 4.02
N THR A 696 2.53 -32.14 3.89
CA THR A 696 2.40 -31.23 5.05
C THR A 696 1.34 -31.72 6.02
N HIS A 697 0.16 -32.08 5.54
CA HIS A 697 -0.95 -32.60 6.37
C HIS A 697 -0.62 -33.98 7.00
N ASP A 698 0.01 -34.87 6.26
CA ASP A 698 0.40 -36.20 6.76
C ASP A 698 1.37 -36.11 7.98
N HIS A 699 2.12 -34.99 8.08
CA HIS A 699 3.01 -34.67 9.20
C HIS A 699 2.40 -33.74 10.25
N GLY A 700 1.08 -33.46 10.17
CA GLY A 700 0.30 -32.67 11.14
C GLY A 700 0.43 -31.15 10.98
N GLY A 701 1.15 -30.64 9.97
CA GLY A 701 1.27 -29.23 9.65
C GLY A 701 0.02 -28.70 8.93
N GLN A 702 -0.10 -27.37 8.86
CA GLN A 702 -1.12 -26.67 8.06
C GLN A 702 -0.48 -26.03 6.83
N VAL A 703 -1.25 -25.91 5.76
CA VAL A 703 -0.79 -25.36 4.48
C VAL A 703 -1.21 -23.90 4.34
N TYR A 704 -0.22 -23.02 4.28
CA TYR A 704 -0.42 -21.63 3.91
C TYR A 704 -0.05 -21.47 2.43
N ILE A 705 -1.04 -21.11 1.60
CA ILE A 705 -0.81 -20.75 0.21
C ILE A 705 -0.76 -19.23 0.10
N ASP A 706 0.41 -18.70 -0.29
CA ASP A 706 0.55 -17.29 -0.63
C ASP A 706 -0.26 -17.00 -1.91
N GLY A 707 -1.46 -16.45 -1.69
CA GLY A 707 -2.41 -16.04 -2.71
C GLY A 707 -2.34 -14.54 -3.01
N ALA A 708 -1.23 -13.88 -2.70
CA ALA A 708 -1.05 -12.45 -2.94
C ALA A 708 -1.39 -12.05 -4.37
N ASN A 709 -1.02 -12.88 -5.34
CA ASN A 709 -1.36 -12.71 -6.75
C ASN A 709 -2.22 -13.88 -7.24
N MET A 710 -3.51 -13.62 -7.45
CA MET A 710 -4.48 -14.59 -7.98
C MET A 710 -4.76 -14.39 -9.48
N ASN A 711 -3.96 -13.58 -10.19
CA ASN A 711 -4.27 -13.14 -11.55
C ASN A 711 -4.27 -14.28 -12.60
N ALA A 712 -3.69 -15.43 -12.29
CA ALA A 712 -3.76 -16.64 -13.09
C ALA A 712 -4.78 -17.69 -12.57
N MET A 713 -5.48 -17.42 -11.46
CA MET A 713 -6.27 -18.44 -10.78
C MET A 713 -7.78 -18.18 -10.79
N VAL A 714 -8.21 -16.91 -10.76
CA VAL A 714 -9.63 -16.57 -10.59
C VAL A 714 -10.49 -17.21 -11.69
N GLY A 715 -11.46 -18.04 -11.27
CA GLY A 715 -12.34 -18.79 -12.15
C GLY A 715 -11.72 -20.05 -12.80
N LEU A 716 -10.40 -20.27 -12.65
CA LEU A 716 -9.68 -21.42 -13.22
C LEU A 716 -9.18 -22.42 -12.17
N SER A 717 -8.78 -21.96 -11.00
CA SER A 717 -8.29 -22.78 -9.90
C SER A 717 -8.55 -22.10 -8.55
N ARG A 718 -8.69 -22.87 -7.47
CA ARG A 718 -9.02 -22.36 -6.13
C ARG A 718 -7.98 -22.84 -5.12
N PRO A 719 -7.29 -21.97 -4.39
CA PRO A 719 -6.26 -22.39 -3.43
C PRO A 719 -6.79 -23.31 -2.33
N GLY A 720 -8.03 -23.13 -1.89
CA GLY A 720 -8.68 -24.01 -0.93
C GLY A 720 -8.93 -25.43 -1.46
N ASP A 721 -9.08 -25.62 -2.77
CA ASP A 721 -9.24 -26.94 -3.41
C ASP A 721 -7.89 -27.63 -3.64
N LEU A 722 -6.79 -26.88 -3.67
CA LEU A 722 -5.42 -27.40 -3.76
C LEU A 722 -4.91 -27.99 -2.44
N GLY A 723 -5.68 -27.86 -1.36
CA GLY A 723 -5.28 -28.30 -0.03
C GLY A 723 -4.74 -27.16 0.85
N GLY A 724 -4.94 -25.91 0.46
CA GLY A 724 -4.62 -24.74 1.30
C GLY A 724 -5.58 -24.65 2.48
N ASP A 725 -5.05 -24.45 3.69
CA ASP A 725 -5.83 -24.21 4.90
C ASP A 725 -6.05 -22.70 5.13
N VAL A 726 -5.08 -21.90 4.71
CA VAL A 726 -5.09 -20.44 4.78
C VAL A 726 -4.46 -19.84 3.53
N SER A 727 -5.01 -18.73 3.06
CA SER A 727 -4.34 -17.82 2.11
C SER A 727 -4.59 -16.38 2.50
N HIS A 728 -3.62 -15.48 2.24
CA HIS A 728 -3.95 -14.08 2.14
C HIS A 728 -4.16 -13.68 0.68
N LEU A 729 -4.90 -12.61 0.48
CA LEU A 729 -5.17 -12.02 -0.83
C LEU A 729 -4.72 -10.57 -0.81
N ASN A 730 -4.00 -10.12 -1.86
CA ASN A 730 -3.75 -8.70 -2.02
C ASN A 730 -4.83 -8.09 -2.93
N LEU A 731 -5.82 -7.41 -2.34
CA LEU A 731 -6.88 -6.78 -3.13
C LEU A 731 -6.35 -5.68 -4.07
N HIS A 732 -5.18 -5.15 -3.78
CA HIS A 732 -4.45 -4.19 -4.63
C HIS A 732 -3.66 -4.85 -5.78
N LYS A 733 -3.82 -6.13 -6.03
CA LYS A 733 -3.31 -6.85 -7.19
C LYS A 733 -4.48 -7.29 -8.06
N THR A 734 -4.96 -8.49 -7.89
CA THR A 734 -6.01 -9.11 -8.73
C THR A 734 -7.35 -8.38 -8.66
N PHE A 735 -7.69 -7.72 -7.55
CA PHE A 735 -9.00 -7.12 -7.30
C PHE A 735 -9.03 -5.58 -7.39
N CYS A 736 -8.19 -5.00 -8.22
CA CYS A 736 -8.23 -3.62 -8.71
C CYS A 736 -8.03 -2.48 -7.70
N ILE A 737 -7.82 -2.70 -6.40
CA ILE A 737 -7.40 -1.58 -5.54
C ILE A 737 -6.07 -1.05 -6.09
N PRO A 738 -5.93 0.26 -6.39
CA PRO A 738 -4.71 0.79 -6.97
C PRO A 738 -3.55 0.78 -5.98
N HIS A 739 -2.32 0.72 -6.48
CA HIS A 739 -1.12 0.61 -5.63
C HIS A 739 -0.73 1.91 -4.90
N GLY A 740 -1.32 3.05 -5.22
CA GLY A 740 -1.21 4.30 -4.45
C GLY A 740 0.23 4.78 -4.20
N GLY A 741 1.15 4.51 -5.09
CA GLY A 741 2.56 4.89 -4.94
C GLY A 741 3.36 4.03 -3.95
N GLY A 742 2.82 2.91 -3.50
CA GLY A 742 3.54 2.00 -2.59
C GLY A 742 2.76 1.56 -1.36
N GLY A 743 1.58 1.18 -1.57
CA GLY A 743 0.63 0.67 -0.62
C GLY A 743 -0.66 0.61 -1.41
N PRO A 744 -1.68 0.24 -1.07
CA PRO A 744 -2.62 0.43 -0.02
C PRO A 744 -2.75 -0.80 0.86
N GLY A 745 -3.53 -0.63 1.89
CA GLY A 745 -3.61 -1.58 2.93
C GLY A 745 -4.84 -2.47 2.92
N MET A 746 -4.92 -3.50 2.06
CA MET A 746 -5.89 -4.59 2.22
C MET A 746 -5.27 -5.93 1.84
N GLY A 747 -5.22 -6.84 2.83
CA GLY A 747 -4.71 -8.19 2.65
C GLY A 747 -5.58 -9.21 3.41
N PRO A 748 -6.87 -9.38 3.07
CA PRO A 748 -7.75 -10.31 3.77
C PRO A 748 -7.22 -11.74 3.73
N ILE A 749 -7.55 -12.51 4.76
CA ILE A 749 -7.23 -13.94 4.82
C ILE A 749 -8.48 -14.78 4.66
N GLY A 750 -8.37 -15.83 3.81
CA GLY A 750 -9.34 -16.89 3.68
C GLY A 750 -8.87 -18.14 4.45
N VAL A 751 -9.79 -18.82 5.12
CA VAL A 751 -9.47 -19.99 5.93
C VAL A 751 -10.49 -21.13 5.76
N LYS A 752 -10.02 -22.36 5.95
CA LYS A 752 -10.91 -23.54 6.07
C LYS A 752 -11.65 -23.55 7.42
N SER A 753 -12.78 -24.26 7.47
CA SER A 753 -13.72 -24.27 8.57
C SER A 753 -13.10 -24.55 9.95
N HIS A 754 -12.11 -25.42 10.05
CA HIS A 754 -11.44 -25.75 11.31
C HIS A 754 -10.60 -24.61 11.90
N LEU A 755 -10.32 -23.56 11.10
CA LEU A 755 -9.52 -22.41 11.49
C LEU A 755 -10.39 -21.17 11.84
N ILE A 756 -11.68 -21.16 11.54
CA ILE A 756 -12.56 -20.00 11.71
C ILE A 756 -12.55 -19.46 13.15
N ALA A 757 -12.57 -20.34 14.14
CA ALA A 757 -12.54 -19.96 15.55
C ALA A 757 -11.24 -19.26 16.02
N HIS A 758 -10.23 -19.24 15.16
CA HIS A 758 -8.90 -18.70 15.44
C HIS A 758 -8.56 -17.44 14.63
N LEU A 759 -9.53 -16.91 13.86
CA LEU A 759 -9.37 -15.66 13.10
C LEU A 759 -9.12 -14.47 14.05
N PRO A 760 -8.48 -13.38 13.56
CA PRO A 760 -8.26 -12.16 14.35
C PRO A 760 -9.54 -11.63 15.00
N GLY A 761 -9.45 -11.25 16.27
CA GLY A 761 -10.54 -10.68 17.06
C GLY A 761 -10.72 -9.17 16.85
N HIS A 762 -11.80 -8.59 17.41
CA HIS A 762 -12.07 -7.17 17.32
C HIS A 762 -11.06 -6.35 18.17
N PRO A 763 -10.48 -5.23 17.68
CA PRO A 763 -9.42 -4.51 18.39
C PRO A 763 -9.84 -3.84 19.71
N ASN A 764 -11.14 -3.66 19.95
CA ASN A 764 -11.68 -3.14 21.23
C ASN A 764 -12.21 -4.24 22.17
N GLU A 765 -12.02 -5.50 21.83
CA GLU A 765 -12.51 -6.66 22.60
C GLU A 765 -11.33 -7.58 22.93
N GLU A 766 -11.58 -8.59 23.75
CA GLU A 766 -10.58 -9.63 24.00
C GLU A 766 -10.38 -10.47 22.74
N GLY A 767 -9.12 -10.62 22.30
CA GLY A 767 -8.75 -11.39 21.12
C GLY A 767 -7.47 -10.87 20.46
N ALA A 768 -6.99 -11.63 19.49
CA ALA A 768 -5.76 -11.31 18.77
C ALA A 768 -6.04 -10.35 17.60
N ALA A 769 -6.07 -9.04 17.84
CA ALA A 769 -6.19 -8.04 16.77
C ALA A 769 -4.85 -7.85 16.04
N VAL A 770 -4.90 -7.68 14.71
CA VAL A 770 -3.71 -7.46 13.87
C VAL A 770 -3.64 -6.07 13.23
N SER A 771 -4.71 -5.27 13.33
CA SER A 771 -4.75 -3.88 12.87
C SER A 771 -5.58 -3.00 13.81
N ALA A 772 -5.45 -1.68 13.69
CA ALA A 772 -6.12 -0.70 14.54
C ALA A 772 -7.64 -0.68 14.36
N ALA A 773 -8.15 -1.06 13.19
CA ALA A 773 -9.56 -1.05 12.87
C ALA A 773 -10.11 -2.47 12.65
N PRO A 774 -11.42 -2.72 12.91
CA PRO A 774 -12.01 -4.05 12.80
C PRO A 774 -11.91 -4.70 11.42
N TYR A 775 -11.91 -3.89 10.36
CA TYR A 775 -11.90 -4.34 8.97
C TYR A 775 -10.71 -3.80 8.17
N GLY A 776 -9.60 -3.46 8.85
CA GLY A 776 -8.38 -2.97 8.21
C GLY A 776 -8.56 -1.59 7.55
N SER A 777 -8.67 -1.55 6.22
CA SER A 777 -8.84 -0.32 5.43
C SER A 777 -10.14 -0.36 4.61
N PRO A 778 -11.32 -0.32 5.25
CA PRO A 778 -12.59 -0.65 4.60
C PRO A 778 -13.06 0.38 3.57
N SER A 779 -12.56 1.62 3.59
CA SER A 779 -12.92 2.62 2.56
C SER A 779 -12.42 2.25 1.16
N LEU A 780 -11.52 1.28 1.04
CA LEU A 780 -11.05 0.75 -0.25
C LEU A 780 -11.87 -0.43 -0.77
N LEU A 781 -12.66 -1.09 0.08
CA LEU A 781 -13.45 -2.27 -0.29
C LEU A 781 -14.49 -2.00 -1.39
N PRO A 782 -15.09 -0.79 -1.50
CA PRO A 782 -15.95 -0.44 -2.63
C PRO A 782 -15.31 -0.71 -3.99
N ILE A 783 -13.98 -0.56 -4.13
CA ILE A 783 -13.25 -0.80 -5.38
C ILE A 783 -13.33 -2.26 -5.79
N SER A 784 -12.87 -3.17 -4.91
CA SER A 784 -12.89 -4.61 -5.20
C SER A 784 -14.31 -5.16 -5.31
N TRP A 785 -15.24 -4.64 -4.53
CA TRP A 785 -16.64 -5.04 -4.60
C TRP A 785 -17.28 -4.64 -5.93
N SER A 786 -17.09 -3.38 -6.36
CA SER A 786 -17.52 -2.90 -7.68
C SER A 786 -16.93 -3.72 -8.81
N TYR A 787 -15.63 -4.03 -8.74
CA TYR A 787 -14.94 -4.86 -9.73
C TYR A 787 -15.61 -6.24 -9.87
N CYS A 788 -15.85 -6.91 -8.73
CA CYS A 788 -16.52 -8.22 -8.74
C CYS A 788 -17.95 -8.14 -9.30
N LEU A 789 -18.71 -7.10 -8.95
CA LEU A 789 -20.08 -6.89 -9.43
C LEU A 789 -20.13 -6.55 -10.93
N MET A 790 -19.22 -5.72 -11.42
CA MET A 790 -19.19 -5.31 -12.83
C MET A 790 -18.66 -6.42 -13.75
N MET A 791 -17.65 -7.16 -13.30
CA MET A 791 -17.09 -8.24 -14.10
C MET A 791 -17.99 -9.48 -14.09
N GLY A 792 -18.63 -9.79 -12.95
CA GLY A 792 -19.33 -11.05 -12.75
C GLY A 792 -18.38 -12.26 -12.83
N GLY A 793 -18.88 -13.46 -12.66
CA GLY A 793 -18.06 -14.68 -12.71
C GLY A 793 -17.37 -14.89 -14.05
N ASP A 794 -18.12 -14.69 -15.15
CA ASP A 794 -17.60 -14.85 -16.51
C ASP A 794 -16.52 -13.81 -16.85
N GLY A 795 -16.74 -12.55 -16.49
CA GLY A 795 -15.77 -11.47 -16.74
C GLY A 795 -14.47 -11.65 -15.96
N LEU A 796 -14.55 -12.06 -14.69
CA LEU A 796 -13.37 -12.37 -13.88
C LEU A 796 -12.57 -13.54 -14.46
N THR A 797 -13.25 -14.60 -14.88
CA THR A 797 -12.62 -15.74 -15.56
C THR A 797 -11.96 -15.32 -16.87
N GLN A 798 -12.63 -14.48 -17.65
CA GLN A 798 -12.10 -13.96 -18.91
C GLN A 798 -10.86 -13.05 -18.67
N ALA A 799 -10.85 -12.25 -17.61
CA ALA A 799 -9.69 -11.45 -17.23
C ALA A 799 -8.46 -12.34 -16.94
N THR A 800 -8.63 -13.40 -16.15
CA THR A 800 -7.56 -14.38 -15.89
C THR A 800 -7.03 -15.01 -17.18
N ARG A 801 -7.92 -15.41 -18.08
CA ARG A 801 -7.56 -16.01 -19.37
C ARG A 801 -6.79 -15.03 -20.27
N ALA A 802 -7.20 -13.75 -20.26
CA ALA A 802 -6.51 -12.70 -21.00
C ALA A 802 -5.11 -12.41 -20.40
N ALA A 803 -4.97 -12.43 -19.08
CA ALA A 803 -3.66 -12.27 -18.42
C ALA A 803 -2.68 -13.39 -18.85
N ILE A 804 -3.14 -14.63 -18.88
CA ILE A 804 -2.34 -15.77 -19.37
C ILE A 804 -1.98 -15.60 -20.86
N LEU A 805 -2.91 -15.17 -21.70
CA LEU A 805 -2.65 -14.89 -23.11
C LEU A 805 -1.59 -13.79 -23.26
N ASN A 806 -1.72 -12.68 -22.55
CA ASN A 806 -0.80 -11.53 -22.64
C ASN A 806 0.64 -11.92 -22.25
N ALA A 807 0.82 -12.71 -21.19
CA ALA A 807 2.12 -13.21 -20.78
C ALA A 807 2.75 -14.16 -21.81
N ASN A 808 1.97 -15.11 -22.34
CA ASN A 808 2.44 -16.01 -23.39
C ASN A 808 2.72 -15.28 -24.71
N TYR A 809 1.98 -14.22 -25.02
CA TYR A 809 2.22 -13.38 -26.18
C TYR A 809 3.57 -12.68 -26.09
N ILE A 810 3.90 -12.03 -24.95
CA ILE A 810 5.22 -11.42 -24.72
C ILE A 810 6.32 -12.48 -24.80
N ALA A 811 6.16 -13.60 -24.10
CA ALA A 811 7.15 -14.68 -24.10
C ALA A 811 7.43 -15.16 -25.53
N LYS A 812 6.41 -15.29 -26.37
CA LYS A 812 6.55 -15.70 -27.77
C LYS A 812 7.17 -14.63 -28.67
N ARG A 813 6.79 -13.35 -28.49
CA ARG A 813 7.34 -12.21 -29.24
C ARG A 813 8.84 -12.02 -28.98
N LEU A 814 9.32 -12.33 -27.78
CA LEU A 814 10.72 -12.20 -27.41
C LEU A 814 11.56 -13.46 -27.67
N GLU A 815 10.94 -14.55 -28.11
CA GLU A 815 11.63 -15.82 -28.39
C GLU A 815 12.74 -15.66 -29.44
N GLY A 816 13.91 -16.22 -29.16
CA GLY A 816 15.11 -16.08 -30.01
C GLY A 816 15.91 -14.78 -29.77
N ALA A 817 15.34 -13.80 -29.13
CA ALA A 817 16.05 -12.60 -28.65
C ALA A 817 16.44 -12.72 -27.18
N TYR A 818 15.54 -13.26 -26.37
CA TYR A 818 15.71 -13.51 -24.94
C TYR A 818 15.18 -14.89 -24.59
N ASP A 819 15.83 -15.57 -23.67
CA ASP A 819 15.31 -16.82 -23.11
C ASP A 819 14.32 -16.56 -21.98
N VAL A 820 13.21 -17.26 -22.01
CA VAL A 820 12.30 -17.36 -20.86
C VAL A 820 12.77 -18.51 -20.00
N LEU A 821 13.21 -18.21 -18.77
CA LEU A 821 13.97 -19.12 -17.93
C LEU A 821 13.16 -20.35 -17.48
N TYR A 822 11.87 -20.17 -17.16
CA TYR A 822 10.99 -21.24 -16.73
C TYR A 822 9.73 -21.28 -17.58
N LYS A 823 9.33 -22.48 -17.95
CA LYS A 823 8.11 -22.77 -18.70
C LYS A 823 7.50 -24.07 -18.18
N GLY A 824 6.19 -24.16 -18.22
CA GLY A 824 5.49 -25.42 -17.91
C GLY A 824 5.81 -26.52 -18.95
N PRO A 825 5.33 -27.76 -18.75
CA PRO A 825 5.61 -28.91 -19.62
C PRO A 825 5.21 -28.70 -21.08
N SER A 826 4.19 -27.87 -21.33
CA SER A 826 3.73 -27.49 -22.68
C SER A 826 4.56 -26.38 -23.34
N GLY A 827 5.57 -25.84 -22.66
CA GLY A 827 6.35 -24.69 -23.12
C GLY A 827 5.66 -23.34 -22.89
N ARG A 828 4.57 -23.30 -22.11
CA ARG A 828 3.79 -22.12 -21.76
C ARG A 828 4.19 -21.55 -20.41
N VAL A 829 3.82 -20.27 -20.18
CA VAL A 829 3.92 -19.59 -18.89
C VAL A 829 2.52 -19.29 -18.34
N ALA A 830 2.41 -19.02 -17.04
CA ALA A 830 1.16 -18.59 -16.41
C ALA A 830 0.83 -17.12 -16.81
N HIS A 831 0.65 -16.24 -15.84
CA HIS A 831 0.32 -14.82 -16.10
C HIS A 831 1.56 -13.89 -16.11
N GLU A 832 2.72 -14.43 -15.92
CA GLU A 832 4.02 -13.74 -15.88
C GLU A 832 5.13 -14.63 -16.42
N CYS A 833 6.26 -14.03 -16.83
CA CYS A 833 7.42 -14.76 -17.30
C CYS A 833 8.73 -14.14 -16.79
N ILE A 834 9.76 -14.99 -16.65
CA ILE A 834 11.10 -14.56 -16.25
C ILE A 834 12.00 -14.55 -17.46
N ILE A 835 12.46 -13.37 -17.86
CA ILE A 835 13.36 -13.13 -18.97
C ILE A 835 14.79 -13.17 -18.45
N ASP A 836 15.62 -14.04 -19.03
CA ASP A 836 17.03 -14.20 -18.68
C ASP A 836 17.89 -13.18 -19.44
N VAL A 837 18.54 -12.27 -18.72
CA VAL A 837 19.50 -11.30 -19.28
C VAL A 837 20.94 -11.55 -18.80
N ARG A 838 21.17 -12.57 -17.99
CA ARG A 838 22.51 -12.93 -17.44
C ARG A 838 23.56 -13.21 -18.51
N PRO A 839 23.26 -13.87 -19.66
CA PRO A 839 24.25 -14.09 -20.68
C PRO A 839 24.90 -12.82 -21.22
N TYR A 840 24.16 -11.70 -21.21
CA TYR A 840 24.62 -10.42 -21.75
C TYR A 840 25.60 -9.67 -20.84
N GLU A 841 25.65 -10.02 -19.55
CA GLU A 841 26.67 -9.52 -18.65
C GLU A 841 28.05 -10.05 -19.04
N GLU A 842 28.16 -11.33 -19.43
CA GLU A 842 29.38 -11.96 -19.88
C GLU A 842 29.77 -11.47 -21.28
N THR A 843 28.84 -11.51 -22.26
CA THR A 843 29.11 -11.23 -23.66
C THR A 843 29.30 -9.73 -23.97
N ALA A 844 28.46 -8.87 -23.33
CA ALA A 844 28.43 -7.44 -23.63
C ALA A 844 28.75 -6.52 -22.42
N GLY A 845 28.81 -7.06 -21.19
CA GLY A 845 28.94 -6.28 -19.96
C GLY A 845 27.63 -5.57 -19.56
N ILE A 846 26.48 -6.01 -20.09
CA ILE A 846 25.17 -5.41 -19.88
C ILE A 846 24.40 -6.20 -18.82
N THR A 847 24.00 -5.52 -17.73
CA THR A 847 23.23 -6.09 -16.63
C THR A 847 21.73 -5.89 -16.84
N ASN A 848 20.90 -6.58 -16.02
CA ASN A 848 19.46 -6.34 -15.99
C ASN A 848 19.12 -4.89 -15.58
N GLU A 849 19.95 -4.23 -14.77
CA GLU A 849 19.78 -2.82 -14.43
C GLU A 849 19.98 -1.92 -15.66
N ASP A 850 20.97 -2.18 -16.50
CA ASP A 850 21.20 -1.42 -17.75
C ASP A 850 19.98 -1.54 -18.69
N VAL A 851 19.44 -2.75 -18.85
CA VAL A 851 18.22 -2.98 -19.62
C VAL A 851 17.03 -2.21 -19.00
N ALA A 852 16.88 -2.26 -17.69
CA ALA A 852 15.83 -1.53 -16.98
C ALA A 852 15.92 -0.01 -17.19
N LYS A 853 17.13 0.57 -17.05
CA LYS A 853 17.34 2.01 -17.31
C LYS A 853 17.06 2.38 -18.78
N ARG A 854 17.39 1.49 -19.72
CA ARG A 854 17.11 1.71 -21.13
C ARG A 854 15.61 1.68 -21.47
N LEU A 855 14.82 0.85 -20.77
CA LEU A 855 13.37 0.86 -20.89
C LEU A 855 12.74 2.18 -20.45
N VAL A 856 13.35 2.89 -19.48
CA VAL A 856 12.90 4.24 -19.09
C VAL A 856 12.98 5.22 -20.25
N ASP A 857 14.00 5.13 -21.11
CA ASP A 857 14.11 5.93 -22.34
C ASP A 857 12.96 5.66 -23.33
N CYS A 858 12.40 4.44 -23.30
CA CYS A 858 11.22 4.07 -24.07
C CYS A 858 9.90 4.50 -23.40
N GLY A 859 9.94 5.10 -22.20
CA GLY A 859 8.79 5.53 -21.43
C GLY A 859 8.09 4.39 -20.71
N PHE A 860 8.82 3.35 -20.29
CA PHE A 860 8.31 2.27 -19.44
C PHE A 860 8.89 2.32 -18.04
N HIS A 861 8.07 1.98 -17.07
CA HIS A 861 8.58 1.42 -15.83
C HIS A 861 9.17 0.04 -16.13
N ALA A 862 10.39 -0.22 -15.70
CA ALA A 862 10.99 -1.51 -15.97
C ALA A 862 10.35 -2.64 -15.17
N PRO A 863 10.40 -3.90 -15.64
CA PRO A 863 9.98 -5.08 -14.90
C PRO A 863 10.71 -5.25 -13.57
N THR A 864 10.23 -6.17 -12.72
CA THR A 864 10.90 -6.52 -11.47
C THR A 864 12.27 -7.14 -11.75
N MET A 865 13.31 -6.57 -11.11
CA MET A 865 14.70 -6.97 -11.32
C MET A 865 15.18 -7.98 -10.29
N SER A 866 15.98 -8.96 -10.72
CA SER A 866 16.74 -9.87 -9.86
C SER A 866 15.91 -10.64 -8.83
N TRP A 867 14.65 -10.93 -9.13
CA TRP A 867 13.77 -11.73 -8.30
C TRP A 867 12.80 -12.54 -9.19
N PRO A 868 12.54 -13.81 -8.86
CA PRO A 868 13.15 -14.64 -7.81
C PRO A 868 14.59 -15.06 -8.12
N VAL A 869 15.07 -14.86 -9.35
CA VAL A 869 16.40 -15.21 -9.81
C VAL A 869 17.25 -13.97 -10.05
N ALA A 870 18.45 -13.92 -9.46
CA ALA A 870 19.36 -12.79 -9.66
C ALA A 870 19.73 -12.61 -11.14
N GLY A 871 19.81 -11.36 -11.60
CA GLY A 871 20.20 -11.01 -12.97
C GLY A 871 19.11 -11.23 -14.03
N THR A 872 17.86 -11.44 -13.62
CA THR A 872 16.70 -11.61 -14.53
C THR A 872 15.72 -10.44 -14.45
N LEU A 873 14.75 -10.43 -15.38
CA LEU A 873 13.59 -9.52 -15.36
C LEU A 873 12.30 -10.35 -15.28
N MET A 874 11.44 -10.06 -14.32
CA MET A 874 10.12 -10.70 -14.22
C MET A 874 9.06 -9.76 -14.77
N VAL A 875 8.32 -10.21 -15.78
CA VAL A 875 7.33 -9.45 -16.54
C VAL A 875 5.93 -9.99 -16.30
N GLU A 876 5.04 -9.16 -15.80
CA GLU A 876 3.60 -9.42 -15.69
C GLU A 876 2.83 -8.33 -16.44
N PRO A 877 2.26 -8.63 -17.64
CA PRO A 877 1.56 -7.63 -18.45
C PRO A 877 0.07 -7.59 -18.12
N THR A 878 -0.46 -7.86 -17.11
CA THR A 878 -1.88 -7.92 -16.72
C THR A 878 -2.90 -8.02 -17.89
N GLU A 879 -4.17 -8.30 -17.60
CA GLU A 879 -5.22 -8.36 -18.62
C GLU A 879 -5.68 -6.99 -19.13
N SER A 880 -5.39 -5.93 -18.39
CA SER A 880 -5.87 -4.58 -18.75
C SER A 880 -5.04 -3.89 -19.84
N GLU A 881 -3.87 -4.43 -20.17
CA GLU A 881 -3.00 -3.85 -21.17
C GLU A 881 -3.44 -4.15 -22.60
N THR A 882 -3.39 -3.13 -23.45
CA THR A 882 -3.77 -3.28 -24.86
C THR A 882 -2.68 -4.01 -25.66
N LYS A 883 -3.08 -4.71 -26.72
CA LYS A 883 -2.11 -5.32 -27.65
C LYS A 883 -1.10 -4.32 -28.17
N ALA A 884 -1.52 -3.09 -28.46
CA ALA A 884 -0.63 -2.03 -28.94
C ALA A 884 0.48 -1.69 -27.92
N GLU A 885 0.17 -1.67 -26.63
CA GLU A 885 1.14 -1.41 -25.58
C GLU A 885 2.07 -2.61 -25.33
N LEU A 886 1.52 -3.84 -25.41
CA LEU A 886 2.32 -5.08 -25.38
C LEU A 886 3.30 -5.12 -26.56
N ASP A 887 2.86 -4.74 -27.77
CA ASP A 887 3.73 -4.65 -28.96
C ASP A 887 4.84 -3.62 -28.76
N ARG A 888 4.50 -2.43 -28.24
CA ARG A 888 5.46 -1.36 -27.95
C ARG A 888 6.53 -1.83 -26.96
N PHE A 889 6.14 -2.56 -25.93
CA PHE A 889 7.09 -3.15 -24.97
C PHE A 889 8.00 -4.19 -25.63
N CYS A 890 7.44 -5.10 -26.42
CA CYS A 890 8.23 -6.10 -27.15
C CYS A 890 9.20 -5.44 -28.14
N ASP A 891 8.75 -4.42 -28.87
CA ASP A 891 9.59 -3.70 -29.83
C ASP A 891 10.75 -2.96 -29.13
N ALA A 892 10.48 -2.38 -27.94
CA ALA A 892 11.53 -1.78 -27.11
C ALA A 892 12.57 -2.82 -26.65
N MET A 893 12.11 -3.97 -26.14
CA MET A 893 12.99 -5.06 -25.72
C MET A 893 13.83 -5.61 -26.89
N LEU A 894 13.23 -5.79 -28.07
CA LEU A 894 13.95 -6.26 -29.28
C LEU A 894 14.99 -5.23 -29.74
N ALA A 895 14.68 -3.94 -29.68
CA ALA A 895 15.63 -2.88 -29.99
C ALA A 895 16.82 -2.85 -29.00
N ILE A 896 16.55 -3.04 -27.70
CA ILE A 896 17.59 -3.17 -26.68
C ILE A 896 18.48 -4.39 -26.96
N ARG A 897 17.89 -5.51 -27.40
CA ARG A 897 18.67 -6.70 -27.80
C ARG A 897 19.59 -6.42 -28.98
N GLU A 898 19.14 -5.62 -29.95
CA GLU A 898 19.99 -5.23 -31.08
C GLU A 898 21.15 -4.32 -30.63
N GLU A 899 20.91 -3.36 -29.74
CA GLU A 899 21.98 -2.54 -29.15
C GLU A 899 23.01 -3.42 -28.41
N ILE A 900 22.56 -4.46 -27.67
CA ILE A 900 23.44 -5.44 -27.01
C ILE A 900 24.26 -6.21 -28.07
N ARG A 901 23.65 -6.62 -29.18
CA ARG A 901 24.34 -7.33 -30.28
C ARG A 901 25.42 -6.46 -30.92
N GLU A 902 25.19 -5.16 -31.10
CA GLU A 902 26.21 -4.23 -31.60
C GLU A 902 27.43 -4.17 -30.67
N ILE A 903 27.23 -4.29 -29.34
CA ILE A 903 28.34 -4.36 -28.38
C ILE A 903 29.05 -5.71 -28.49
N GLU A 904 28.32 -6.83 -28.57
CA GLU A 904 28.88 -8.18 -28.71
C GLU A 904 29.77 -8.31 -29.95
N GLU A 905 29.37 -7.66 -31.04
CA GLU A 905 30.10 -7.66 -32.33
C GLU A 905 31.20 -6.59 -32.41
N GLY A 906 31.40 -5.79 -31.34
CA GLY A 906 32.44 -4.79 -31.28
C GLY A 906 32.19 -3.53 -32.15
N ARG A 907 30.94 -3.32 -32.61
CA ARG A 907 30.51 -2.10 -33.30
C ARG A 907 30.20 -0.95 -32.35
N MET A 908 29.93 -1.23 -31.09
CA MET A 908 29.68 -0.25 -30.06
C MET A 908 30.55 -0.49 -28.82
N ASP A 909 30.97 0.58 -28.16
CA ASP A 909 31.84 0.50 -26.98
C ASP A 909 31.13 -0.18 -25.78
N ARG A 910 31.87 -1.02 -25.07
CA ARG A 910 31.32 -1.82 -23.98
C ARG A 910 30.97 -1.01 -22.71
N ALA A 911 31.69 0.10 -22.50
CA ALA A 911 31.53 0.96 -21.34
C ALA A 911 30.78 2.27 -21.65
N ASN A 912 30.79 2.73 -22.91
CA ASN A 912 30.16 3.95 -23.38
C ASN A 912 29.15 3.65 -24.50
N ASN A 913 27.91 3.39 -24.13
CA ASN A 913 26.83 2.98 -25.03
C ASN A 913 25.47 3.45 -24.51
N PRO A 914 24.37 3.37 -25.30
CA PRO A 914 23.06 3.86 -24.87
C PRO A 914 22.52 3.21 -23.58
N LEU A 915 22.83 1.93 -23.31
CA LEU A 915 22.35 1.23 -22.13
C LEU A 915 23.11 1.68 -20.86
N LYS A 916 24.43 1.90 -20.97
CA LYS A 916 25.26 2.37 -19.84
C LYS A 916 24.97 3.83 -19.48
N ASN A 917 24.60 4.64 -20.45
CA ASN A 917 24.29 6.06 -20.26
C ASN A 917 22.80 6.33 -19.99
N ALA A 918 21.94 5.32 -20.10
CA ALA A 918 20.51 5.45 -19.82
C ALA A 918 20.23 5.66 -18.31
N PRO A 919 19.13 6.36 -17.97
CA PRO A 919 18.17 7.01 -18.88
C PRO A 919 18.66 8.40 -19.34
N HIS A 920 18.29 8.77 -20.57
CA HIS A 920 18.64 10.08 -21.14
C HIS A 920 17.60 11.15 -20.79
N THR A 921 18.05 12.27 -20.27
CA THR A 921 17.20 13.41 -19.88
C THR A 921 17.06 14.45 -21.00
N VAL A 922 16.24 15.47 -20.79
CA VAL A 922 16.19 16.66 -21.69
C VAL A 922 17.53 17.38 -21.67
N GLU A 923 18.23 17.38 -20.55
CA GLU A 923 19.58 17.97 -20.44
C GLU A 923 20.55 17.30 -21.44
N ASP A 924 20.58 15.95 -21.49
CA ASP A 924 21.37 15.21 -22.48
C ASP A 924 21.08 15.62 -23.93
N LEU A 925 19.83 15.94 -24.24
CA LEU A 925 19.43 16.34 -25.57
C LEU A 925 19.99 17.71 -25.98
N VAL A 926 20.09 18.66 -25.03
CA VAL A 926 20.40 20.07 -25.32
C VAL A 926 21.86 20.47 -25.08
N VAL A 927 22.58 19.77 -24.18
CA VAL A 927 24.01 20.02 -23.94
C VAL A 927 24.90 19.40 -25.01
N GLU A 928 26.21 19.60 -24.94
CA GLU A 928 27.16 18.92 -25.80
C GLU A 928 27.05 17.39 -25.62
N TRP A 929 27.01 16.67 -26.76
CA TRP A 929 26.84 15.20 -26.74
C TRP A 929 28.10 14.47 -26.22
N GLY A 930 29.26 15.18 -26.25
CA GLY A 930 30.51 14.65 -25.79
C GLY A 930 31.10 13.60 -26.77
N ASP A 931 31.81 12.64 -26.21
CA ASP A 931 32.46 11.54 -26.92
C ASP A 931 31.59 10.27 -27.02
N ARG A 932 30.25 10.40 -26.87
CA ARG A 932 29.32 9.27 -27.00
C ARG A 932 29.36 8.70 -28.42
N PRO A 933 29.65 7.41 -28.62
CA PRO A 933 29.80 6.82 -29.95
C PRO A 933 28.47 6.52 -30.67
N TYR A 934 27.37 7.06 -30.19
CA TYR A 934 26.02 6.93 -30.75
C TYR A 934 25.34 8.30 -30.91
N SER A 935 24.29 8.37 -31.73
CA SER A 935 23.62 9.65 -32.02
C SER A 935 22.64 10.05 -30.89
N ARG A 936 22.33 11.36 -30.84
CA ARG A 936 21.23 11.86 -29.96
C ARG A 936 19.90 11.17 -30.25
N GLU A 937 19.61 10.90 -31.51
CA GLU A 937 18.38 10.21 -31.89
C GLU A 937 18.36 8.78 -31.33
N GLN A 938 19.47 8.05 -31.47
CA GLN A 938 19.57 6.71 -30.89
C GLN A 938 19.45 6.74 -29.34
N GLY A 939 20.14 7.67 -28.67
CA GLY A 939 20.07 7.81 -27.22
C GLY A 939 18.67 8.18 -26.73
N CYS A 940 18.13 9.28 -27.25
CA CYS A 940 16.93 9.93 -26.71
C CYS A 940 15.61 9.41 -27.31
N PHE A 941 15.60 8.82 -28.49
CA PHE A 941 14.39 8.36 -29.19
C PHE A 941 14.53 6.92 -29.72
N PRO A 942 14.81 5.94 -28.82
CA PRO A 942 14.90 4.54 -29.23
C PRO A 942 13.57 4.02 -29.79
N PRO A 943 13.57 2.92 -30.56
CA PRO A 943 12.35 2.23 -30.94
C PRO A 943 11.47 1.90 -29.71
N GLY A 944 10.17 2.07 -29.83
CA GLY A 944 9.22 1.95 -28.70
C GLY A 944 8.95 3.25 -27.94
N ALA A 945 9.80 4.28 -28.08
CA ALA A 945 9.53 5.61 -27.53
C ALA A 945 8.56 6.41 -28.41
N PHE A 946 7.61 7.11 -27.77
CA PHE A 946 6.80 8.11 -28.48
C PHE A 946 7.65 9.34 -28.80
N ARG A 947 7.60 9.83 -30.05
CA ARG A 947 8.39 11.02 -30.44
C ARG A 947 7.75 12.34 -30.04
N VAL A 948 6.41 12.42 -30.04
CA VAL A 948 5.66 13.64 -29.71
C VAL A 948 5.39 13.70 -28.21
N ASP A 949 4.87 12.62 -27.66
CA ASP A 949 4.47 12.53 -26.24
C ASP A 949 5.50 11.74 -25.44
N LYS A 950 6.80 11.96 -25.74
CA LYS A 950 7.88 11.29 -25.03
C LYS A 950 7.88 11.65 -23.56
N TYR A 951 7.90 10.64 -22.71
CA TYR A 951 8.25 10.82 -21.30
C TYR A 951 9.75 11.09 -21.17
N TRP A 952 10.09 12.18 -20.53
CA TRP A 952 11.47 12.53 -20.22
C TRP A 952 11.72 12.27 -18.72
N PRO A 953 12.64 11.37 -18.36
CA PRO A 953 13.01 11.19 -16.96
C PRO A 953 13.59 12.51 -16.43
N PRO A 954 13.18 12.92 -15.21
CA PRO A 954 13.63 14.20 -14.65
C PRO A 954 15.10 14.19 -14.20
N VAL A 955 15.69 13.03 -14.01
CA VAL A 955 17.09 12.82 -13.62
C VAL A 955 17.70 11.68 -14.42
N ASN A 956 19.01 11.71 -14.63
CA ASN A 956 19.80 10.61 -15.16
C ASN A 956 19.99 9.51 -14.11
N ARG A 957 20.79 8.49 -14.38
CA ARG A 957 21.03 7.36 -13.45
C ARG A 957 21.44 7.83 -12.06
N VAL A 958 20.68 7.46 -11.06
CA VAL A 958 20.90 7.91 -9.67
C VAL A 958 22.06 7.14 -9.03
N ASP A 959 22.98 7.87 -8.38
CA ASP A 959 24.10 7.29 -7.64
C ASP A 959 23.64 6.80 -6.25
N ASN A 960 23.36 5.51 -6.16
CA ASN A 960 22.95 4.87 -4.93
C ASN A 960 24.05 4.84 -3.85
N VAL A 961 25.31 4.75 -4.25
CA VAL A 961 26.45 4.68 -3.33
C VAL A 961 26.69 6.04 -2.68
N HIS A 962 26.62 7.12 -3.47
CA HIS A 962 26.70 8.48 -2.97
C HIS A 962 25.63 8.74 -1.90
N GLY A 963 24.37 8.43 -2.20
CA GLY A 963 23.26 8.64 -1.27
C GLY A 963 23.35 7.84 0.03
N ASP A 964 23.87 6.61 -0.01
CA ASP A 964 24.06 5.82 1.23
C ASP A 964 25.27 6.29 2.07
N ARG A 965 26.27 6.90 1.43
CA ARG A 965 27.43 7.48 2.15
C ARG A 965 27.13 8.86 2.74
N ASN A 966 26.23 9.61 2.11
CA ASN A 966 25.86 10.99 2.47
C ASN A 966 24.35 11.03 2.81
N LEU A 967 23.94 10.30 3.84
CA LEU A 967 22.53 10.08 4.14
C LEU A 967 21.85 11.37 4.63
N ILE A 968 20.97 11.92 3.82
CA ILE A 968 20.05 13.02 4.14
C ILE A 968 18.63 12.51 3.92
N CYS A 969 17.81 12.49 4.97
CA CYS A 969 16.44 11.94 4.95
C CYS A 969 15.36 13.00 5.26
N THR A 970 15.72 14.27 5.17
CA THR A 970 14.86 15.44 5.28
C THR A 970 15.03 16.33 4.06
N CYS A 971 14.15 17.30 3.87
CA CYS A 971 14.33 18.31 2.82
C CYS A 971 15.68 19.01 3.00
N PRO A 972 16.50 19.13 1.93
CA PRO A 972 17.82 19.76 2.02
C PRO A 972 17.71 21.25 2.39
N PRO A 973 18.68 21.82 3.15
CA PRO A 973 18.69 23.23 3.46
C PRO A 973 18.76 24.11 2.20
N LEU A 974 18.37 25.39 2.34
CA LEU A 974 18.32 26.31 1.20
C LEU A 974 19.67 26.56 0.55
N GLU A 975 20.72 26.54 1.33
CA GLU A 975 22.08 26.75 0.87
C GLU A 975 22.47 25.75 -0.24
N ASP A 976 22.00 24.50 -0.09
CA ASP A 976 22.22 23.45 -1.11
C ASP A 976 21.53 23.75 -2.46
N TYR A 977 20.51 24.64 -2.49
CA TYR A 977 19.88 25.08 -3.72
C TYR A 977 20.60 26.26 -4.37
N ALA A 978 21.35 27.05 -3.58
CA ALA A 978 22.12 28.18 -4.07
C ALA A 978 23.41 27.70 -4.79
N GLU A 979 24.09 26.70 -4.23
CA GLU A 979 25.30 26.12 -4.85
C GLU A 979 25.04 25.41 -6.18
N ALA A 980 23.82 24.85 -6.37
CA ALA A 980 23.43 24.21 -7.64
C ALA A 980 23.07 25.23 -8.75
N ALA A 981 22.97 26.52 -8.43
CA ALA A 981 22.62 27.59 -9.36
C ALA A 981 23.86 28.39 -9.90
N GLU A 982 25.03 28.18 -9.32
CA GLU A 982 26.32 28.68 -9.78
C GLU A 982 27.03 27.66 -10.68
#